data_ce440ac8521756c7f2f13fef21e52c40
#
_entry.id   ce440ac8521756c7f2f13fef21e52c40
#
_cell.length_a   1.000
_cell.length_b   1.000
_cell.length_c   1.000
_cell.angle_alpha   90.00
_cell.angle_beta   90.00
_cell.angle_gamma   90.00
#
_symmetry.space_group_name_H-M   'P 1'
#
loop_
_entity.id
_entity.type
_entity.pdbx_description
1 polymer ?
#
loop_
_entity_poly.entity_id
_entity_poly.type
_entity_poly.pdbx_seq_one_letter_code
_entity_poly.pdbx_strand_id
1 'polypeptide(L)'
;MSQTLTATDTTRAPGDGVETLASRVRRFAEQDPYRVCMREKRFGIWQDITWADYWDKVELVAHGLYALGVRPGDRVGVHAENRPEWLYADVGITALRAITMGLYPTNPAPEVSYLLQDSGSRILIAEDQEQVDKALAVVDECPDLEWIVYLEPRGVRDYDHPKLMPFEDLLERGRAHRGEDPELLARMAQDAEEDDVVTLIYTSGTTGPPKGAMLTNRNVSFGIEILVFSGGLFDPPASQDDVTLSYLPLCHVAERAATVWNNAGAGVTIHFAESIETVQANLKEVQPTLFFAVPRIWEKIAAGIQIRMFSASRLKKLNFALWMKVASIIGERRVANDGAHTLLTRVLYALGYPFLFRALRDRVGMRKVRAAGSGAAPIAPEVLQFFFGIGVPIYEIYGMTENVAVATVNRRGRVKLGTVGEPQPGTELRIDETTGEILTRHPGVFKGYWNKPEQTAETLDADGWLHTGDVGEWVDGTHVRIVDRIKDIIITAGGKNISPSEIENHLKTSPFVKEAMVIGDRRAYLTALIGIELDTVADWAQRRQLPYTTYRDLTEKPEVLELVRGIVADTNERFARVEQMRKFRMIPKELDHEDGELTATQKVKRSSLNDMFGHLIEDMYGNGREHAGGDLVDVHPSRDYVPTHEQED
;
A
#
# COMPACT_ATOMS: atom_id res chain seq x y z
N MET A 1 -25.63 -21.41 -5.64
CA MET A 1 -25.88 -21.72 -4.22
C MET A 1 -24.94 -20.85 -3.40
N SER A 2 -25.48 -19.81 -2.77
CA SER A 2 -24.73 -18.89 -1.91
C SER A 2 -24.23 -19.67 -0.69
N GLN A 3 -22.92 -19.90 -0.58
CA GLN A 3 -22.32 -20.43 0.63
C GLN A 3 -22.03 -19.25 1.57
N THR A 4 -22.86 -19.10 2.59
CA THR A 4 -22.62 -18.17 3.70
C THR A 4 -21.76 -18.89 4.71
N LEU A 5 -20.47 -18.53 4.80
CA LEU A 5 -19.61 -18.97 5.91
C LEU A 5 -19.93 -18.08 7.11
N THR A 6 -20.69 -18.60 8.05
CA THR A 6 -21.01 -17.93 9.31
C THR A 6 -19.83 -18.02 10.28
N ALA A 7 -19.36 -16.88 10.76
CA ALA A 7 -18.37 -16.78 11.82
C ALA A 7 -18.95 -17.24 13.15
N THR A 8 -18.15 -17.94 13.95
CA THR A 8 -18.44 -18.22 15.35
C THR A 8 -18.48 -16.92 16.15
N ASP A 9 -19.61 -16.70 16.78
CA ASP A 9 -19.94 -15.63 17.70
C ASP A 9 -18.85 -15.46 18.78
N THR A 10 -18.07 -14.36 18.71
CA THR A 10 -17.25 -13.94 19.83
C THR A 10 -18.11 -13.09 20.74
N THR A 11 -18.86 -13.75 21.63
CA THR A 11 -19.70 -13.10 22.62
C THR A 11 -18.84 -12.31 23.60
N ARG A 12 -18.89 -10.98 23.44
CA ARG A 12 -18.45 -9.99 24.42
C ARG A 12 -19.32 -10.11 25.66
N ALA A 13 -18.73 -10.05 26.86
CA ALA A 13 -19.49 -10.03 28.09
C ALA A 13 -20.35 -8.75 28.14
N PRO A 14 -21.64 -8.81 28.54
CA PRO A 14 -22.47 -7.63 28.69
C PRO A 14 -21.94 -6.76 29.84
N GLY A 15 -21.41 -5.59 29.55
CA GLY A 15 -20.95 -4.62 30.54
C GLY A 15 -19.68 -3.83 30.23
N ASP A 16 -18.87 -4.29 29.26
CA ASP A 16 -17.68 -3.53 28.84
C ASP A 16 -18.07 -2.50 27.77
N GLY A 17 -17.76 -1.21 28.03
CA GLY A 17 -17.96 -0.10 27.09
C GLY A 17 -17.33 -0.34 25.73
N VAL A 18 -17.50 0.57 24.76
CA VAL A 18 -16.95 0.43 23.41
C VAL A 18 -15.41 0.34 23.48
N GLU A 19 -14.85 -0.70 22.88
CA GLU A 19 -13.39 -0.84 22.81
C GLU A 19 -12.85 0.06 21.69
N THR A 20 -12.25 1.18 22.06
CA THR A 20 -11.67 2.16 21.14
C THR A 20 -10.18 1.91 20.92
N LEU A 21 -9.59 2.54 19.89
CA LEU A 21 -8.14 2.52 19.69
C LEU A 21 -7.37 3.01 20.93
N ALA A 22 -7.84 4.10 21.54
CA ALA A 22 -7.23 4.67 22.74
C ALA A 22 -7.32 3.73 23.96
N SER A 23 -8.47 3.05 24.16
CA SER A 23 -8.62 2.10 25.29
C SER A 23 -7.67 0.89 25.15
N ARG A 24 -7.42 0.44 23.91
CA ARG A 24 -6.46 -0.64 23.63
C ARG A 24 -5.03 -0.23 23.97
N VAL A 25 -4.59 0.96 23.53
CA VAL A 25 -3.25 1.49 23.83
C VAL A 25 -3.08 1.70 25.33
N ARG A 26 -4.08 2.29 26.00
CA ARG A 26 -4.09 2.48 27.45
C ARG A 26 -3.94 1.15 28.20
N ARG A 27 -4.67 0.11 27.78
CA ARG A 27 -4.57 -1.22 28.39
C ARG A 27 -3.14 -1.78 28.36
N PHE A 28 -2.41 -1.64 27.24
CA PHE A 28 -1.01 -2.05 27.18
C PHE A 28 -0.12 -1.21 28.09
N ALA A 29 -0.35 0.10 28.18
CA ALA A 29 0.39 0.98 29.08
C ALA A 29 0.16 0.63 30.56
N GLU A 30 -1.03 0.18 30.93
CA GLU A 30 -1.34 -0.29 32.29
C GLU A 30 -0.77 -1.67 32.58
N GLN A 31 -0.77 -2.60 31.60
CA GLN A 31 -0.34 -3.99 31.79
C GLN A 31 1.18 -4.17 31.73
N ASP A 32 1.86 -3.49 30.80
CA ASP A 32 3.31 -3.64 30.59
C ASP A 32 3.97 -2.28 30.23
N PRO A 33 3.96 -1.32 31.17
CA PRO A 33 4.34 0.08 30.92
C PRO A 33 5.75 0.25 30.35
N TYR A 34 6.68 -0.61 30.72
CA TYR A 34 8.10 -0.49 30.38
C TYR A 34 8.51 -1.28 29.13
N ARG A 35 7.58 -2.03 28.54
CA ARG A 35 7.85 -2.72 27.28
C ARG A 35 7.93 -1.73 26.13
N VAL A 36 8.96 -1.92 25.29
CA VAL A 36 9.14 -1.13 24.06
C VAL A 36 8.04 -1.48 23.07
N CYS A 37 7.26 -0.48 22.65
CA CYS A 37 6.18 -0.61 21.69
C CYS A 37 6.48 0.04 20.34
N MET A 38 7.40 1.01 20.33
CA MET A 38 7.84 1.70 19.11
C MET A 38 9.34 2.00 19.16
N ARG A 39 9.92 2.16 17.98
CA ARG A 39 11.30 2.63 17.79
C ARG A 39 11.37 3.62 16.64
N GLU A 40 12.01 4.74 16.90
CA GLU A 40 12.34 5.75 15.88
C GLU A 40 13.85 5.82 15.71
N LYS A 41 14.32 6.05 14.49
CA LYS A 41 15.76 6.20 14.24
C LYS A 41 16.13 7.68 14.19
N ARG A 42 16.91 8.14 15.19
CA ARG A 42 17.44 9.51 15.24
C ARG A 42 18.96 9.49 15.17
N PHE A 43 19.53 10.24 14.25
CA PHE A 43 21.00 10.31 14.05
C PHE A 43 21.64 8.91 13.91
N GLY A 44 20.97 8.01 13.20
CA GLY A 44 21.44 6.65 12.96
C GLY A 44 21.27 5.66 14.13
N ILE A 45 20.66 6.07 15.25
CA ILE A 45 20.46 5.26 16.45
C ILE A 45 18.97 5.06 16.71
N TRP A 46 18.55 3.79 16.87
CA TRP A 46 17.19 3.45 17.26
C TRP A 46 16.92 3.88 18.72
N GLN A 47 15.91 4.74 18.90
CA GLN A 47 15.44 5.19 20.21
C GLN A 47 14.22 4.37 20.59
N ASP A 48 14.23 3.83 21.81
CA ASP A 48 13.13 3.04 22.34
C ASP A 48 12.04 3.96 22.91
N ILE A 49 10.78 3.63 22.62
CA ILE A 49 9.59 4.27 23.18
C ILE A 49 8.77 3.16 23.82
N THR A 50 8.50 3.32 25.11
CA THR A 50 7.71 2.36 25.89
C THR A 50 6.22 2.64 25.79
N TRP A 51 5.38 1.68 26.24
CA TRP A 51 3.93 1.91 26.32
C TRP A 51 3.58 3.07 27.26
N ALA A 52 4.33 3.26 28.36
CA ALA A 52 4.13 4.39 29.27
C ALA A 52 4.45 5.72 28.59
N ASP A 53 5.57 5.80 27.84
CA ASP A 53 5.93 7.00 27.06
C ASP A 53 4.87 7.30 26.01
N TYR A 54 4.38 6.26 25.31
CA TYR A 54 3.35 6.42 24.29
C TYR A 54 2.06 6.97 24.88
N TRP A 55 1.56 6.36 25.95
CA TRP A 55 0.31 6.80 26.56
C TRP A 55 0.41 8.20 27.16
N ASP A 56 1.54 8.55 27.83
CA ASP A 56 1.76 9.92 28.34
C ASP A 56 1.65 10.95 27.21
N LYS A 57 2.27 10.70 26.05
CA LYS A 57 2.17 11.59 24.90
C LYS A 57 0.75 11.67 24.34
N VAL A 58 0.04 10.55 24.25
CA VAL A 58 -1.37 10.51 23.85
C VAL A 58 -2.24 11.38 24.76
N GLU A 59 -2.10 11.25 26.07
CA GLU A 59 -2.83 12.08 27.03
C GLU A 59 -2.52 13.57 26.86
N LEU A 60 -1.23 13.91 26.73
CA LEU A 60 -0.82 15.31 26.56
C LEU A 60 -1.38 15.91 25.25
N VAL A 61 -1.34 15.17 24.14
CA VAL A 61 -1.92 15.62 22.87
C VAL A 61 -3.43 15.80 23.00
N ALA A 62 -4.13 14.81 23.55
CA ALA A 62 -5.58 14.90 23.75
C ALA A 62 -6.00 16.11 24.58
N HIS A 63 -5.38 16.26 25.76
CA HIS A 63 -5.67 17.41 26.62
C HIS A 63 -5.29 18.74 25.97
N GLY A 64 -4.19 18.81 25.21
CA GLY A 64 -3.78 19.99 24.46
C GLY A 64 -4.79 20.38 23.39
N LEU A 65 -5.25 19.42 22.59
CA LEU A 65 -6.28 19.61 21.56
C LEU A 65 -7.61 20.04 22.20
N TYR A 66 -7.99 19.44 23.33
CA TYR A 66 -9.19 19.83 24.05
C TYR A 66 -9.11 21.26 24.57
N ALA A 67 -7.96 21.69 25.09
CA ALA A 67 -7.70 23.08 25.51
C ALA A 67 -7.73 24.06 24.34
N LEU A 68 -7.39 23.63 23.12
CA LEU A 68 -7.55 24.41 21.89
C LEU A 68 -9.00 24.40 21.34
N GLY A 69 -9.93 23.76 22.04
CA GLY A 69 -11.34 23.77 21.68
C GLY A 69 -11.82 22.59 20.84
N VAL A 70 -10.99 21.55 20.62
CA VAL A 70 -11.43 20.31 19.94
C VAL A 70 -12.47 19.58 20.79
N ARG A 71 -13.54 19.13 20.16
CA ARG A 71 -14.67 18.44 20.79
C ARG A 71 -15.06 17.18 20.00
N PRO A 72 -15.87 16.27 20.55
CA PRO A 72 -16.37 15.10 19.83
C PRO A 72 -16.94 15.47 18.45
N GLY A 73 -16.50 14.74 17.42
CA GLY A 73 -16.90 14.97 16.03
C GLY A 73 -16.10 16.05 15.27
N ASP A 74 -15.26 16.84 15.93
CA ASP A 74 -14.33 17.76 15.25
C ASP A 74 -13.27 16.99 14.46
N ARG A 75 -12.75 17.57 13.39
CA ARG A 75 -11.70 16.97 12.54
C ARG A 75 -10.37 17.66 12.80
N VAL A 76 -9.34 16.82 12.92
CA VAL A 76 -7.96 17.26 13.04
C VAL A 76 -7.15 16.61 11.94
N GLY A 77 -6.53 17.45 11.10
CA GLY A 77 -5.63 17.01 10.03
C GLY A 77 -4.27 16.56 10.58
N VAL A 78 -3.69 15.51 9.99
CA VAL A 78 -2.30 15.10 10.24
C VAL A 78 -1.59 14.98 8.91
N HIS A 79 -0.60 15.84 8.66
CA HIS A 79 0.17 15.95 7.43
C HIS A 79 1.64 15.71 7.74
N ALA A 80 2.01 14.44 7.82
CA ALA A 80 3.35 14.02 8.23
C ALA A 80 3.69 12.64 7.68
N GLU A 81 4.98 12.39 7.51
CA GLU A 81 5.56 11.07 7.29
C GLU A 81 5.36 10.15 8.52
N ASN A 82 5.77 8.89 8.38
CA ASN A 82 5.63 7.90 9.44
C ASN A 82 6.58 8.19 10.60
N ARG A 83 6.03 8.56 11.74
CA ARG A 83 6.76 8.93 12.95
C ARG A 83 5.90 8.72 14.21
N PRO A 84 6.51 8.63 15.39
CA PRO A 84 5.76 8.43 16.64
C PRO A 84 4.69 9.48 16.89
N GLU A 85 4.95 10.75 16.56
CA GLU A 85 4.03 11.86 16.77
C GLU A 85 2.74 11.70 15.96
N TRP A 86 2.80 11.03 14.80
CA TRP A 86 1.61 10.70 14.02
C TRP A 86 0.67 9.79 14.83
N LEU A 87 1.22 8.79 15.53
CA LEU A 87 0.45 7.89 16.38
C LEU A 87 -0.03 8.59 17.66
N TYR A 88 0.78 9.46 18.25
CA TYR A 88 0.35 10.27 19.39
C TYR A 88 -0.86 11.14 19.04
N ALA A 89 -0.83 11.75 17.85
CA ALA A 89 -1.92 12.55 17.32
C ALA A 89 -3.16 11.70 17.05
N ASP A 90 -3.04 10.62 16.30
CA ASP A 90 -4.18 9.76 15.92
C ASP A 90 -4.92 9.21 17.14
N VAL A 91 -4.19 8.62 18.08
CA VAL A 91 -4.78 8.07 19.29
C VAL A 91 -5.29 9.16 20.22
N GLY A 92 -4.60 10.30 20.32
CA GLY A 92 -5.03 11.46 21.11
C GLY A 92 -6.30 12.11 20.59
N ILE A 93 -6.41 12.27 19.27
CA ILE A 93 -7.62 12.78 18.59
C ILE A 93 -8.80 11.85 18.85
N THR A 94 -8.61 10.54 18.60
CA THR A 94 -9.67 9.56 18.77
C THR A 94 -10.05 9.34 20.23
N ALA A 95 -9.14 9.57 21.19
CA ALA A 95 -9.43 9.57 22.63
C ALA A 95 -10.42 10.67 23.03
N LEU A 96 -10.51 11.77 22.26
CA LEU A 96 -11.49 12.84 22.42
C LEU A 96 -12.81 12.59 21.66
N ARG A 97 -12.99 11.43 21.02
CA ARG A 97 -14.08 11.15 20.09
C ARG A 97 -14.10 12.14 18.90
N ALA A 98 -12.94 12.73 18.60
CA ALA A 98 -12.70 13.55 17.42
C ALA A 98 -12.19 12.66 16.26
N ILE A 99 -12.12 13.23 15.08
CA ILE A 99 -11.88 12.51 13.84
C ILE A 99 -10.51 12.84 13.29
N THR A 100 -9.66 11.84 13.15
CA THR A 100 -8.34 11.99 12.48
C THR A 100 -8.53 12.05 10.96
N MET A 101 -8.00 13.08 10.31
CA MET A 101 -7.96 13.20 8.86
C MET A 101 -6.49 13.19 8.40
N GLY A 102 -6.03 12.07 7.83
CA GLY A 102 -4.65 11.94 7.35
C GLY A 102 -4.48 12.53 5.95
N LEU A 103 -3.43 13.35 5.76
CA LEU A 103 -2.99 13.85 4.46
C LEU A 103 -1.72 13.14 4.05
N TYR A 104 -1.57 12.87 2.74
CA TYR A 104 -0.32 12.35 2.21
C TYR A 104 0.76 13.45 2.23
N PRO A 105 1.98 13.16 2.69
CA PRO A 105 3.08 14.14 2.69
C PRO A 105 3.35 14.74 1.30
N THR A 106 3.08 13.96 0.25
CA THR A 106 3.22 14.36 -1.14
C THR A 106 2.05 15.19 -1.70
N ASN A 107 0.97 15.45 -0.92
CA ASN A 107 -0.11 16.30 -1.41
C ASN A 107 0.39 17.71 -1.72
N PRO A 108 0.16 18.25 -2.93
CA PRO A 108 0.45 19.64 -3.26
C PRO A 108 -0.55 20.58 -2.58
N ALA A 109 -0.20 21.86 -2.46
CA ALA A 109 -1.02 22.85 -1.75
C ALA A 109 -2.51 22.92 -2.20
N PRO A 110 -2.87 22.82 -3.49
CA PRO A 110 -4.27 22.78 -3.90
C PRO A 110 -5.04 21.55 -3.37
N GLU A 111 -4.40 20.38 -3.27
CA GLU A 111 -5.04 19.20 -2.66
C GLU A 111 -5.16 19.37 -1.14
N VAL A 112 -4.16 19.96 -0.48
CA VAL A 112 -4.24 20.31 0.96
C VAL A 112 -5.43 21.24 1.21
N SER A 113 -5.59 22.30 0.39
CA SER A 113 -6.75 23.20 0.45
C SER A 113 -8.08 22.44 0.35
N TYR A 114 -8.21 21.59 -0.68
CA TYR A 114 -9.42 20.81 -0.88
C TYR A 114 -9.72 19.90 0.33
N LEU A 115 -8.72 19.18 0.85
CA LEU A 115 -8.90 18.22 1.95
C LEU A 115 -9.29 18.93 3.26
N LEU A 116 -8.67 20.08 3.56
CA LEU A 116 -8.99 20.89 4.74
C LEU A 116 -10.41 21.47 4.66
N GLN A 117 -10.82 21.97 3.50
CA GLN A 117 -12.16 22.52 3.28
C GLN A 117 -13.24 21.43 3.30
N ASP A 118 -13.05 20.32 2.57
CA ASP A 118 -14.04 19.23 2.49
C ASP A 118 -14.25 18.56 3.85
N SER A 119 -13.16 18.36 4.62
CA SER A 119 -13.25 17.82 5.98
C SER A 119 -13.75 18.85 7.01
N GLY A 120 -13.53 20.14 6.77
CA GLY A 120 -13.73 21.19 7.77
C GLY A 120 -12.79 21.02 8.96
N SER A 121 -11.52 20.69 8.72
CA SER A 121 -10.52 20.49 9.78
C SER A 121 -10.20 21.80 10.51
N ARG A 122 -10.28 21.77 11.86
CA ARG A 122 -10.00 22.93 12.70
C ARG A 122 -8.52 23.10 13.04
N ILE A 123 -7.81 21.98 13.14
CA ILE A 123 -6.38 21.95 13.45
C ILE A 123 -5.69 21.09 12.40
N LEU A 124 -4.51 21.52 11.96
CA LEU A 124 -3.59 20.72 11.16
C LEU A 124 -2.31 20.49 11.96
N ILE A 125 -1.93 19.23 12.15
CA ILE A 125 -0.62 18.86 12.66
C ILE A 125 0.27 18.59 11.46
N ALA A 126 1.25 19.47 11.22
CA ALA A 126 2.15 19.46 10.07
C ALA A 126 3.57 19.05 10.50
N GLU A 127 4.26 18.25 9.68
CA GLU A 127 5.55 17.72 10.06
C GLU A 127 6.63 18.79 10.18
N ASP A 128 6.96 19.42 9.07
CA ASP A 128 8.10 20.29 8.94
C ASP A 128 7.78 21.54 8.10
N GLN A 129 8.84 22.24 7.65
CA GLN A 129 8.70 23.44 6.87
C GLN A 129 7.89 23.23 5.57
N GLU A 130 8.11 22.12 4.86
CA GLU A 130 7.42 21.86 3.59
C GLU A 130 5.91 21.79 3.77
N GLN A 131 5.45 21.01 4.77
CA GLN A 131 4.02 20.87 5.06
C GLN A 131 3.43 22.15 5.64
N VAL A 132 4.19 22.89 6.43
CA VAL A 132 3.78 24.23 6.95
C VAL A 132 3.63 25.22 5.80
N ASP A 133 4.57 25.27 4.86
CA ASP A 133 4.49 26.16 3.70
C ASP A 133 3.27 25.88 2.82
N LYS A 134 2.97 24.58 2.57
CA LYS A 134 1.76 24.16 1.86
C LYS A 134 0.48 24.62 2.59
N ALA A 135 0.45 24.47 3.91
CA ALA A 135 -0.70 24.90 4.71
C ALA A 135 -0.87 26.43 4.74
N LEU A 136 0.25 27.17 4.90
CA LEU A 136 0.22 28.63 4.90
C LEU A 136 -0.16 29.21 3.53
N ALA A 137 0.25 28.57 2.44
CA ALA A 137 -0.13 28.98 1.08
C ALA A 137 -1.66 28.97 0.84
N VAL A 138 -2.41 28.17 1.61
CA VAL A 138 -3.87 28.00 1.45
C VAL A 138 -4.68 28.38 2.69
N VAL A 139 -4.05 28.95 3.71
CA VAL A 139 -4.68 29.23 5.00
C VAL A 139 -5.88 30.18 4.91
N ASP A 140 -5.86 31.11 3.98
CA ASP A 140 -6.94 32.07 3.73
C ASP A 140 -8.13 31.42 3.01
N GLU A 141 -7.92 30.29 2.33
CA GLU A 141 -8.96 29.50 1.68
C GLU A 141 -9.66 28.54 2.66
N CYS A 142 -9.07 28.31 3.85
CA CYS A 142 -9.53 27.36 4.84
C CYS A 142 -10.06 28.08 6.10
N PRO A 143 -11.29 28.62 6.08
CA PRO A 143 -11.82 29.44 7.17
C PRO A 143 -11.98 28.69 8.50
N ASP A 144 -12.21 27.37 8.45
CA ASP A 144 -12.37 26.55 9.65
C ASP A 144 -11.02 26.22 10.32
N LEU A 145 -9.89 26.39 9.62
CA LEU A 145 -8.57 26.10 10.16
C LEU A 145 -8.13 27.17 11.16
N GLU A 146 -8.07 26.81 12.43
CA GLU A 146 -7.73 27.70 13.54
C GLU A 146 -6.24 27.63 13.90
N TRP A 147 -5.64 26.42 13.86
CA TRP A 147 -4.25 26.20 14.25
C TRP A 147 -3.51 25.27 13.27
N ILE A 148 -2.23 25.58 13.04
CA ILE A 148 -1.25 24.73 12.38
C ILE A 148 -0.17 24.42 13.42
N VAL A 149 -0.16 23.16 13.87
CA VAL A 149 0.79 22.68 14.89
C VAL A 149 1.95 21.98 14.17
N TYR A 150 3.16 22.53 14.25
CA TYR A 150 4.31 21.93 13.57
C TYR A 150 5.16 21.05 14.50
N LEU A 151 5.61 19.90 13.98
CA LEU A 151 6.37 18.90 14.74
C LEU A 151 7.88 19.22 14.76
N GLU A 152 8.44 19.64 13.62
CA GLU A 152 9.85 19.94 13.48
C GLU A 152 10.08 21.46 13.39
N PRO A 153 10.74 22.07 14.39
CA PRO A 153 10.93 23.53 14.40
C PRO A 153 12.02 24.04 13.44
N ARG A 154 12.83 23.15 12.86
CA ARG A 154 13.85 23.56 11.89
C ARG A 154 13.18 24.11 10.63
N GLY A 155 13.65 25.27 10.16
CA GLY A 155 13.08 25.96 9.00
C GLY A 155 11.83 26.79 9.30
N VAL A 156 11.09 26.52 10.38
CA VAL A 156 9.84 27.23 10.75
C VAL A 156 10.05 28.25 11.88
N ARG A 157 11.19 28.20 12.54
CA ARG A 157 11.46 28.96 13.79
C ARG A 157 11.26 30.48 13.65
N ASP A 158 11.54 31.04 12.47
CA ASP A 158 11.45 32.47 12.21
C ASP A 158 10.14 32.89 11.54
N TYR A 159 9.17 31.96 11.44
CA TYR A 159 7.84 32.25 10.87
C TYR A 159 6.99 33.00 11.91
N ASP A 160 6.46 34.14 11.52
CA ASP A 160 5.54 34.95 12.33
C ASP A 160 4.12 34.88 11.75
N HIS A 161 3.38 33.85 12.13
CA HIS A 161 1.98 33.70 11.74
C HIS A 161 1.11 33.31 12.94
N PRO A 162 -0.04 34.01 13.18
CA PRO A 162 -0.83 33.85 14.41
C PRO A 162 -1.46 32.46 14.60
N LYS A 163 -1.61 31.67 13.53
CA LYS A 163 -2.15 30.30 13.60
C LYS A 163 -1.06 29.24 13.80
N LEU A 164 0.24 29.58 13.77
CA LEU A 164 1.34 28.64 13.98
C LEU A 164 1.60 28.37 15.45
N MET A 165 1.83 27.10 15.78
CA MET A 165 2.16 26.66 17.14
C MET A 165 3.17 25.49 17.10
N PRO A 166 4.26 25.54 17.90
CA PRO A 166 5.11 24.35 18.08
C PRO A 166 4.33 23.21 18.75
N PHE A 167 4.65 21.97 18.40
CA PHE A 167 4.07 20.78 19.04
C PHE A 167 4.35 20.74 20.55
N GLU A 168 5.52 21.18 20.99
CA GLU A 168 5.84 21.26 22.43
C GLU A 168 4.89 22.19 23.19
N ASP A 169 4.45 23.31 22.59
CA ASP A 169 3.46 24.21 23.20
C ASP A 169 2.08 23.54 23.32
N LEU A 170 1.72 22.69 22.35
CA LEU A 170 0.51 21.85 22.45
C LEU A 170 0.65 20.89 23.64
N LEU A 171 1.79 20.22 23.81
CA LEU A 171 2.04 19.32 24.94
C LEU A 171 2.05 20.06 26.28
N GLU A 172 2.59 21.29 26.36
CA GLU A 172 2.57 22.11 27.57
C GLU A 172 1.13 22.51 27.96
N ARG A 173 0.31 22.92 26.99
CA ARG A 173 -1.12 23.15 27.19
C ARG A 173 -1.83 21.88 27.67
N GLY A 174 -1.47 20.75 27.08
CA GLY A 174 -1.98 19.44 27.48
C GLY A 174 -1.61 19.10 28.92
N ARG A 175 -0.38 19.37 29.34
CA ARG A 175 0.08 19.15 30.72
C ARG A 175 -0.69 20.02 31.72
N ALA A 176 -0.89 21.29 31.39
CA ALA A 176 -1.69 22.21 32.21
C ALA A 176 -3.14 21.72 32.34
N HIS A 177 -3.80 21.45 31.21
CA HIS A 177 -5.20 21.00 31.21
C HIS A 177 -5.40 19.63 31.89
N ARG A 178 -4.45 18.67 31.73
CA ARG A 178 -4.49 17.38 32.43
C ARG A 178 -4.44 17.56 33.95
N GLY A 179 -3.70 18.57 34.43
CA GLY A 179 -3.69 18.93 35.85
C GLY A 179 -5.02 19.52 36.35
N GLU A 180 -5.78 20.20 35.48
CA GLU A 180 -7.09 20.77 35.81
C GLU A 180 -8.22 19.75 35.73
N ASP A 181 -8.17 18.85 34.76
CA ASP A 181 -9.22 17.85 34.48
C ASP A 181 -8.63 16.46 34.14
N PRO A 182 -8.08 15.72 35.10
CA PRO A 182 -7.46 14.42 34.85
C PRO A 182 -8.45 13.34 34.40
N GLU A 183 -9.76 13.52 34.62
CA GLU A 183 -10.79 12.55 34.29
C GLU A 183 -11.37 12.73 32.88
N LEU A 184 -10.88 13.68 32.10
CA LEU A 184 -11.40 13.97 30.76
C LEU A 184 -11.47 12.71 29.90
N LEU A 185 -10.36 11.99 29.74
CA LEU A 185 -10.30 10.83 28.84
C LEU A 185 -11.12 9.65 29.36
N ALA A 186 -11.26 9.52 30.68
CA ALA A 186 -12.13 8.48 31.27
C ALA A 186 -13.61 8.75 30.89
N ARG A 187 -14.06 10.01 30.97
CA ARG A 187 -15.41 10.39 30.55
C ARG A 187 -15.61 10.20 29.04
N MET A 188 -14.65 10.64 28.22
CA MET A 188 -14.72 10.45 26.76
C MET A 188 -14.82 8.97 26.37
N ALA A 189 -14.06 8.09 27.06
CA ALA A 189 -14.12 6.65 26.84
C ALA A 189 -15.46 6.03 27.28
N GLN A 190 -16.06 6.54 28.34
CA GLN A 190 -17.37 6.11 28.83
C GLN A 190 -18.49 6.48 27.86
N ASP A 191 -18.40 7.66 27.24
CA ASP A 191 -19.40 8.20 26.32
C ASP A 191 -19.18 7.71 24.87
N ALA A 192 -18.12 6.95 24.59
CA ALA A 192 -17.80 6.48 23.24
C ALA A 192 -18.86 5.53 22.70
N GLU A 193 -19.20 5.70 21.42
CA GLU A 193 -20.19 4.88 20.71
C GLU A 193 -19.51 4.07 19.58
N GLU A 194 -20.05 2.90 19.26
CA GLU A 194 -19.54 2.08 18.16
C GLU A 194 -19.61 2.80 16.81
N ASP A 195 -20.62 3.64 16.62
CA ASP A 195 -20.87 4.41 15.39
C ASP A 195 -20.20 5.78 15.36
N ASP A 196 -19.41 6.15 16.39
CA ASP A 196 -18.55 7.33 16.33
C ASP A 196 -17.55 7.19 15.18
N VAL A 197 -17.53 8.17 14.28
CA VAL A 197 -16.52 8.24 13.22
C VAL A 197 -15.20 8.65 13.86
N VAL A 198 -14.17 7.84 13.67
CA VAL A 198 -12.84 8.06 14.28
C VAL A 198 -11.78 8.49 13.27
N THR A 199 -12.01 8.21 11.99
CA THR A 199 -11.09 8.65 10.95
C THR A 199 -11.77 8.87 9.61
N LEU A 200 -11.28 9.89 8.88
CA LEU A 200 -11.52 10.09 7.45
C LEU A 200 -10.27 9.66 6.70
N ILE A 201 -10.42 8.70 5.80
CA ILE A 201 -9.35 8.30 4.89
C ILE A 201 -9.77 8.71 3.49
N TYR A 202 -9.03 9.68 2.92
CA TYR A 202 -9.30 10.16 1.59
C TYR A 202 -8.77 9.20 0.54
N THR A 203 -9.66 8.72 -0.32
CA THR A 203 -9.34 7.81 -1.42
C THR A 203 -9.39 8.58 -2.74
N SER A 204 -8.35 8.44 -3.55
CA SER A 204 -8.35 8.94 -4.92
C SER A 204 -9.21 8.00 -5.77
N GLY A 205 -10.45 8.41 -6.07
CA GLY A 205 -11.24 7.73 -7.08
C GLY A 205 -10.56 7.79 -8.46
N THR A 206 -10.92 6.87 -9.36
CA THR A 206 -10.45 6.92 -10.76
C THR A 206 -10.93 8.16 -11.51
N THR A 207 -11.93 8.85 -10.97
CA THR A 207 -12.53 10.06 -11.55
C THR A 207 -12.94 11.04 -10.45
N GLY A 208 -12.53 12.31 -10.58
CA GLY A 208 -12.92 13.40 -9.67
C GLY A 208 -12.02 13.55 -8.43
N PRO A 209 -12.34 14.51 -7.55
CA PRO A 209 -11.57 14.79 -6.34
C PRO A 209 -11.64 13.64 -5.33
N PRO A 210 -10.66 13.54 -4.42
CA PRO A 210 -10.64 12.51 -3.38
C PRO A 210 -11.90 12.54 -2.50
N LYS A 211 -12.34 11.35 -2.03
CA LYS A 211 -13.51 11.18 -1.16
C LYS A 211 -13.08 10.69 0.22
N GLY A 212 -13.56 11.34 1.28
CA GLY A 212 -13.27 10.95 2.66
C GLY A 212 -14.13 9.76 3.11
N ALA A 213 -13.58 8.54 3.12
CA ALA A 213 -14.25 7.36 3.67
C ALA A 213 -14.31 7.46 5.20
N MET A 214 -15.51 7.38 5.77
CA MET A 214 -15.77 7.44 7.21
C MET A 214 -15.62 6.04 7.83
N LEU A 215 -14.62 5.86 8.70
CA LEU A 215 -14.50 4.65 9.51
C LEU A 215 -14.88 4.94 10.96
N THR A 216 -15.72 4.06 11.52
CA THR A 216 -16.20 4.13 12.89
C THR A 216 -15.38 3.26 13.84
N ASN A 217 -15.60 3.41 15.17
CA ASN A 217 -15.02 2.51 16.17
C ASN A 217 -15.32 1.04 15.85
N ARG A 218 -16.55 0.72 15.42
CA ARG A 218 -16.96 -0.63 15.01
C ARG A 218 -16.13 -1.13 13.84
N ASN A 219 -15.94 -0.30 12.80
CA ASN A 219 -15.16 -0.68 11.62
C ASN A 219 -13.71 -0.95 11.98
N VAL A 220 -13.08 -0.05 12.74
CA VAL A 220 -11.68 -0.19 13.18
C VAL A 220 -11.50 -1.41 14.09
N SER A 221 -12.42 -1.63 15.04
CA SER A 221 -12.38 -2.80 15.92
C SER A 221 -12.45 -4.10 15.12
N PHE A 222 -13.35 -4.21 14.13
CA PHE A 222 -13.41 -5.38 13.24
C PHE A 222 -12.10 -5.57 12.46
N GLY A 223 -11.51 -4.47 11.93
CA GLY A 223 -10.21 -4.51 11.24
C GLY A 223 -9.09 -5.02 12.15
N ILE A 224 -9.05 -4.59 13.41
CA ILE A 224 -8.09 -5.09 14.41
C ILE A 224 -8.32 -6.58 14.67
N GLU A 225 -9.56 -6.99 14.86
CA GLU A 225 -9.91 -8.39 15.16
C GLU A 225 -9.41 -9.34 14.07
N ILE A 226 -9.62 -9.01 12.80
CA ILE A 226 -9.11 -9.80 11.66
C ILE A 226 -7.59 -10.03 11.74
N LEU A 227 -6.83 -9.05 12.22
CA LEU A 227 -5.36 -9.11 12.26
C LEU A 227 -4.85 -9.96 13.43
N VAL A 228 -5.54 -9.96 14.57
CA VAL A 228 -5.02 -10.50 15.83
C VAL A 228 -5.64 -11.84 16.24
N PHE A 229 -6.72 -12.30 15.61
CA PHE A 229 -7.37 -13.56 15.98
C PHE A 229 -6.88 -14.77 15.18
N SER A 230 -7.02 -15.94 15.79
CA SER A 230 -6.71 -17.22 15.16
C SER A 230 -7.61 -17.45 13.94
N GLY A 231 -7.00 -17.76 12.81
CA GLY A 231 -7.71 -17.94 11.53
C GLY A 231 -7.89 -16.65 10.72
N GLY A 232 -7.41 -15.50 11.23
CA GLY A 232 -7.30 -14.26 10.49
C GLY A 232 -6.09 -14.23 9.53
N LEU A 233 -5.47 -13.05 9.38
CA LEU A 233 -4.35 -12.85 8.46
C LEU A 233 -3.09 -13.65 8.85
N PHE A 234 -2.82 -13.78 10.15
CA PHE A 234 -1.59 -14.41 10.66
C PHE A 234 -1.89 -15.75 11.36
N ASP A 235 -1.05 -16.77 11.05
CA ASP A 235 -1.05 -18.06 11.73
C ASP A 235 0.40 -18.46 12.08
N PRO A 236 0.80 -18.41 13.37
CA PRO A 236 0.01 -18.01 14.55
C PRO A 236 -0.37 -16.54 14.54
N PRO A 237 -1.38 -16.11 15.32
CA PRO A 237 -1.80 -14.72 15.46
C PRO A 237 -0.65 -13.77 15.78
N ALA A 238 -0.82 -12.49 15.48
CA ALA A 238 0.12 -11.45 15.88
C ALA A 238 0.22 -11.36 17.40
N SER A 239 1.39 -11.02 17.91
CA SER A 239 1.69 -10.97 19.35
C SER A 239 2.70 -9.87 19.68
N GLN A 240 2.90 -9.62 20.96
CA GLN A 240 3.92 -8.68 21.48
C GLN A 240 5.36 -9.06 21.13
N ASP A 241 5.62 -10.30 20.68
CA ASP A 241 6.96 -10.73 20.25
C ASP A 241 7.22 -10.42 18.77
N ASP A 242 6.20 -9.92 18.08
CA ASP A 242 6.31 -9.53 16.70
C ASP A 242 6.81 -8.09 16.52
N VAL A 243 7.47 -7.90 15.40
CA VAL A 243 8.07 -6.63 14.99
C VAL A 243 7.66 -6.33 13.55
N THR A 244 7.26 -5.08 13.30
CA THR A 244 6.98 -4.57 11.96
C THR A 244 7.85 -3.35 11.63
N LEU A 245 8.02 -3.06 10.33
CA LEU A 245 8.61 -1.82 9.82
C LEU A 245 7.51 -0.98 9.18
N SER A 246 7.28 0.20 9.72
CA SER A 246 6.33 1.20 9.22
C SER A 246 7.01 2.09 8.19
N TYR A 247 6.45 2.16 6.97
CA TYR A 247 7.04 2.95 5.88
C TYR A 247 6.06 3.39 4.79
N LEU A 248 4.91 2.73 4.64
CA LEU A 248 3.85 3.23 3.76
C LEU A 248 3.12 4.39 4.47
N PRO A 249 2.53 5.35 3.75
CA PRO A 249 1.89 6.49 4.39
C PRO A 249 0.81 6.09 5.41
N LEU A 250 0.92 6.57 6.65
CA LEU A 250 -0.05 6.30 7.74
C LEU A 250 -1.45 6.86 7.49
N CYS A 251 -1.61 7.81 6.55
CA CYS A 251 -2.90 8.25 6.07
C CYS A 251 -3.64 7.19 5.22
N HIS A 252 -2.94 6.12 4.76
CA HIS A 252 -3.51 5.04 4.00
C HIS A 252 -3.97 3.88 4.90
N VAL A 253 -5.15 3.30 4.63
CA VAL A 253 -5.74 2.23 5.45
C VAL A 253 -4.84 1.01 5.61
N ALA A 254 -4.08 0.63 4.56
CA ALA A 254 -3.21 -0.54 4.61
C ALA A 254 -2.06 -0.38 5.62
N GLU A 255 -1.45 0.82 5.70
CA GLU A 255 -0.41 1.09 6.70
C GLU A 255 -1.00 1.21 8.10
N ARG A 256 -2.19 1.82 8.24
CA ARG A 256 -2.87 1.83 9.53
C ARG A 256 -3.15 0.43 10.03
N ALA A 257 -3.58 -0.48 9.17
CA ALA A 257 -3.79 -1.88 9.51
C ALA A 257 -2.46 -2.58 9.87
N ALA A 258 -1.44 -2.44 9.03
CA ALA A 258 -0.15 -3.09 9.22
C ALA A 258 0.63 -2.58 10.45
N THR A 259 0.43 -1.33 10.83
CA THR A 259 1.17 -0.64 11.89
C THR A 259 0.29 -0.35 13.10
N VAL A 260 -0.63 0.61 13.01
CA VAL A 260 -1.40 1.13 14.15
C VAL A 260 -2.30 0.06 14.75
N TRP A 261 -3.06 -0.65 13.90
CA TRP A 261 -4.01 -1.65 14.38
C TRP A 261 -3.34 -2.91 14.91
N ASN A 262 -2.25 -3.36 14.29
CA ASN A 262 -1.44 -4.47 14.84
C ASN A 262 -0.79 -4.10 16.19
N ASN A 263 -0.30 -2.87 16.34
CA ASN A 263 0.25 -2.39 17.59
C ASN A 263 -0.83 -2.33 18.69
N ALA A 264 -1.94 -1.65 18.44
CA ALA A 264 -3.03 -1.50 19.40
C ALA A 264 -3.77 -2.83 19.68
N GLY A 265 -3.82 -3.75 18.71
CA GLY A 265 -4.51 -5.04 18.85
C GLY A 265 -3.69 -6.12 19.52
N ALA A 266 -2.43 -6.27 19.14
CA ALA A 266 -1.56 -7.38 19.55
C ALA A 266 -0.28 -6.94 20.28
N GLY A 267 -0.02 -5.64 20.41
CA GLY A 267 1.21 -5.12 21.02
C GLY A 267 2.45 -5.29 20.15
N VAL A 268 2.29 -5.43 18.83
CA VAL A 268 3.41 -5.55 17.87
C VAL A 268 4.31 -4.33 17.96
N THR A 269 5.63 -4.53 18.07
CA THR A 269 6.60 -3.44 18.13
C THR A 269 6.80 -2.81 16.76
N ILE A 270 6.58 -1.50 16.65
CA ILE A 270 6.75 -0.73 15.41
C ILE A 270 8.19 -0.18 15.33
N HIS A 271 8.82 -0.30 14.16
CA HIS A 271 10.00 0.49 13.81
C HIS A 271 9.62 1.43 12.68
N PHE A 272 9.85 2.73 12.85
CA PHE A 272 9.62 3.72 11.78
C PHE A 272 10.83 3.78 10.87
N ALA A 273 10.62 3.60 9.56
CA ALA A 273 11.67 3.82 8.57
C ALA A 273 12.04 5.31 8.52
N GLU A 274 13.31 5.62 8.26
CA GLU A 274 13.77 7.02 8.15
C GLU A 274 13.17 7.74 6.93
N SER A 275 12.99 7.01 5.83
CA SER A 275 12.32 7.44 4.59
C SER A 275 12.00 6.22 3.73
N ILE A 276 11.24 6.43 2.65
CA ILE A 276 10.90 5.36 1.70
C ILE A 276 12.15 4.82 0.96
N GLU A 277 13.16 5.67 0.72
CA GLU A 277 14.41 5.29 0.08
C GLU A 277 15.27 4.40 0.98
N THR A 278 15.18 4.59 2.30
CA THR A 278 15.97 3.86 3.29
C THR A 278 15.36 2.52 3.70
N VAL A 279 14.14 2.20 3.26
CA VAL A 279 13.41 0.98 3.65
C VAL A 279 14.26 -0.29 3.53
N GLN A 280 15.02 -0.45 2.44
CA GLN A 280 15.88 -1.64 2.28
C GLN A 280 17.03 -1.70 3.29
N ALA A 281 17.56 -0.56 3.72
CA ALA A 281 18.59 -0.49 4.76
C ALA A 281 17.97 -0.79 6.13
N ASN A 282 16.86 -0.13 6.46
CA ASN A 282 16.14 -0.35 7.72
C ASN A 282 15.61 -1.78 7.86
N LEU A 283 15.12 -2.41 6.78
CA LEU A 283 14.74 -3.84 6.79
C LEU A 283 15.88 -4.75 7.26
N LYS A 284 17.13 -4.50 6.81
CA LYS A 284 18.29 -5.30 7.21
C LYS A 284 18.64 -5.13 8.69
N GLU A 285 18.44 -3.94 9.22
CA GLU A 285 18.70 -3.65 10.63
C GLU A 285 17.61 -4.24 11.54
N VAL A 286 16.35 -4.05 11.18
CA VAL A 286 15.18 -4.44 11.97
C VAL A 286 14.91 -5.94 11.90
N GLN A 287 14.99 -6.54 10.71
CA GLN A 287 14.61 -7.94 10.48
C GLN A 287 13.20 -8.23 11.02
N PRO A 288 12.15 -7.59 10.47
CA PRO A 288 10.79 -7.72 11.00
C PRO A 288 10.31 -9.17 10.99
N THR A 289 9.36 -9.50 11.86
CA THR A 289 8.69 -10.81 11.91
C THR A 289 7.42 -10.81 11.06
N LEU A 290 6.74 -9.66 11.00
CA LEU A 290 5.60 -9.39 10.14
C LEU A 290 5.98 -8.26 9.18
N PHE A 291 5.65 -8.42 7.90
CA PHE A 291 5.97 -7.40 6.91
C PHE A 291 4.88 -7.31 5.85
N PHE A 292 4.34 -6.11 5.65
CA PHE A 292 3.41 -5.82 4.56
C PHE A 292 4.10 -4.94 3.52
N ALA A 293 3.94 -5.29 2.24
CA ALA A 293 4.45 -4.45 1.16
C ALA A 293 3.54 -4.54 -0.08
N VAL A 294 3.51 -3.46 -0.83
CA VAL A 294 2.89 -3.46 -2.16
C VAL A 294 3.74 -4.29 -3.13
N PRO A 295 3.15 -4.85 -4.20
CA PRO A 295 3.82 -5.75 -5.14
C PRO A 295 5.17 -5.23 -5.63
N ARG A 296 5.24 -3.96 -5.98
CA ARG A 296 6.46 -3.32 -6.47
C ARG A 296 7.66 -3.42 -5.52
N ILE A 297 7.44 -3.37 -4.21
CA ILE A 297 8.54 -3.53 -3.24
C ILE A 297 9.08 -4.96 -3.30
N TRP A 298 8.20 -5.95 -3.42
CA TRP A 298 8.58 -7.35 -3.57
C TRP A 298 9.37 -7.60 -4.87
N GLU A 299 8.90 -7.05 -5.97
CA GLU A 299 9.55 -7.10 -7.28
C GLU A 299 10.93 -6.43 -7.24
N LYS A 300 11.02 -5.24 -6.63
CA LYS A 300 12.30 -4.52 -6.47
C LYS A 300 13.30 -5.28 -5.60
N ILE A 301 12.84 -5.96 -4.55
CA ILE A 301 13.70 -6.83 -3.73
C ILE A 301 14.18 -8.03 -4.56
N ALA A 302 13.30 -8.70 -5.32
CA ALA A 302 13.64 -9.85 -6.16
C ALA A 302 14.63 -9.45 -7.27
N ALA A 303 14.35 -8.36 -7.99
CA ALA A 303 15.25 -7.82 -9.03
C ALA A 303 16.61 -7.42 -8.45
N GLY A 304 16.63 -6.75 -7.29
CA GLY A 304 17.87 -6.33 -6.62
C GLY A 304 18.77 -7.52 -6.23
N ILE A 305 18.19 -8.69 -5.94
CA ILE A 305 18.95 -9.92 -5.71
C ILE A 305 19.65 -10.36 -6.99
N GLN A 306 18.93 -10.37 -8.12
CA GLN A 306 19.47 -10.79 -9.42
C GLN A 306 20.56 -9.84 -9.90
N ILE A 307 20.33 -8.54 -9.85
CA ILE A 307 21.29 -7.51 -10.29
C ILE A 307 22.61 -7.63 -9.52
N ARG A 308 22.57 -7.82 -8.20
CA ARG A 308 23.78 -7.98 -7.39
C ARG A 308 24.57 -9.24 -7.74
N MET A 309 23.92 -10.25 -8.28
CA MET A 309 24.58 -11.48 -8.70
C MET A 309 25.35 -11.31 -10.01
N PHE A 310 24.98 -10.37 -10.90
CA PHE A 310 25.77 -10.07 -12.11
C PHE A 310 27.22 -9.67 -11.81
N SER A 311 27.45 -8.99 -10.69
CA SER A 311 28.80 -8.55 -10.26
C SER A 311 29.52 -9.57 -9.36
N ALA A 312 28.92 -10.72 -9.07
CA ALA A 312 29.48 -11.70 -8.15
C ALA A 312 30.60 -12.54 -8.81
N SER A 313 31.50 -13.11 -7.98
CA SER A 313 32.51 -14.05 -8.44
C SER A 313 31.89 -15.32 -9.04
N ARG A 314 32.62 -16.02 -9.95
CA ARG A 314 32.14 -17.24 -10.62
C ARG A 314 31.62 -18.31 -9.65
N LEU A 315 32.32 -18.54 -8.53
CA LEU A 315 31.88 -19.49 -7.51
C LEU A 315 30.55 -19.09 -6.85
N LYS A 316 30.37 -17.79 -6.56
CA LYS A 316 29.11 -17.28 -6.01
C LYS A 316 27.97 -17.41 -7.01
N LYS A 317 28.21 -17.11 -8.29
CA LYS A 317 27.22 -17.30 -9.37
C LYS A 317 26.78 -18.75 -9.49
N LEU A 318 27.74 -19.69 -9.49
CA LEU A 318 27.43 -21.11 -9.59
C LEU A 318 26.63 -21.63 -8.38
N ASN A 319 27.07 -21.26 -7.16
CA ASN A 319 26.32 -21.58 -5.93
C ASN A 319 24.90 -21.01 -5.96
N PHE A 320 24.76 -19.74 -6.37
CA PHE A 320 23.47 -19.08 -6.50
C PHE A 320 22.59 -19.79 -7.53
N ALA A 321 23.08 -20.05 -8.74
CA ALA A 321 22.32 -20.74 -9.79
C ALA A 321 21.83 -22.13 -9.35
N LEU A 322 22.70 -22.91 -8.67
CA LEU A 322 22.33 -24.21 -8.13
C LEU A 322 21.18 -24.13 -7.13
N TRP A 323 21.34 -23.28 -6.09
CA TRP A 323 20.35 -23.20 -5.01
C TRP A 323 19.08 -22.44 -5.43
N MET A 324 19.14 -21.58 -6.44
CA MET A 324 17.94 -20.96 -7.02
C MET A 324 17.10 -21.97 -7.81
N LYS A 325 17.72 -22.94 -8.52
CA LYS A 325 16.98 -24.08 -9.09
C LYS A 325 16.27 -24.90 -8.00
N VAL A 326 16.96 -25.13 -6.87
CA VAL A 326 16.36 -25.81 -5.73
C VAL A 326 15.22 -24.99 -5.12
N ALA A 327 15.39 -23.65 -5.00
CA ALA A 327 14.36 -22.75 -4.53
C ALA A 327 13.11 -22.75 -5.44
N SER A 328 13.30 -22.78 -6.77
CA SER A 328 12.19 -22.93 -7.72
C SER A 328 11.37 -24.20 -7.46
N ILE A 329 12.05 -25.35 -7.33
CA ILE A 329 11.40 -26.64 -7.01
C ILE A 329 10.67 -26.56 -5.66
N ILE A 330 11.26 -25.91 -4.66
CA ILE A 330 10.60 -25.72 -3.35
C ILE A 330 9.36 -24.86 -3.51
N GLY A 331 9.48 -23.71 -4.21
CA GLY A 331 8.39 -22.78 -4.46
C GLY A 331 7.20 -23.45 -5.16
N GLU A 332 7.46 -24.10 -6.31
CA GLU A 332 6.46 -24.84 -7.09
C GLU A 332 5.72 -25.87 -6.24
N ARG A 333 6.48 -26.70 -5.51
CA ARG A 333 5.88 -27.76 -4.68
C ARG A 333 5.13 -27.23 -3.46
N ARG A 334 5.57 -26.12 -2.88
CA ARG A 334 4.82 -25.47 -1.79
C ARG A 334 3.52 -24.89 -2.30
N VAL A 335 3.56 -24.22 -3.44
CA VAL A 335 2.36 -23.69 -4.09
C VAL A 335 1.38 -24.82 -4.42
N ALA A 336 1.85 -25.92 -5.03
CA ALA A 336 1.03 -27.10 -5.33
C ALA A 336 0.49 -27.82 -4.07
N ASN A 337 0.99 -27.46 -2.87
CA ASN A 337 0.58 -27.98 -1.57
C ASN A 337 0.04 -26.85 -0.66
N ASP A 338 -0.75 -25.96 -1.22
CA ASP A 338 -1.43 -24.85 -0.53
C ASP A 338 -0.48 -23.97 0.33
N GLY A 339 0.75 -23.77 -0.12
CA GLY A 339 1.79 -23.02 0.57
C GLY A 339 2.52 -23.78 1.67
N ALA A 340 2.11 -25.01 1.99
CA ALA A 340 2.72 -25.83 3.03
C ALA A 340 3.95 -26.59 2.55
N HIS A 341 4.88 -26.88 3.46
CA HIS A 341 6.02 -27.73 3.17
C HIS A 341 5.65 -29.21 3.14
N THR A 342 6.02 -29.90 2.07
CA THR A 342 6.11 -31.38 2.04
C THR A 342 7.39 -31.87 2.75
N LEU A 343 7.52 -33.14 3.04
CA LEU A 343 8.75 -33.70 3.62
C LEU A 343 9.97 -33.39 2.73
N LEU A 344 9.83 -33.56 1.41
CA LEU A 344 10.89 -33.26 0.46
C LEU A 344 11.30 -31.79 0.47
N THR A 345 10.34 -30.87 0.44
CA THR A 345 10.66 -29.43 0.46
C THR A 345 11.29 -28.99 1.78
N ARG A 346 10.95 -29.65 2.91
CA ARG A 346 11.63 -29.42 4.20
C ARG A 346 13.10 -29.82 4.15
N VAL A 347 13.39 -31.01 3.60
CA VAL A 347 14.77 -31.50 3.45
C VAL A 347 15.57 -30.61 2.50
N LEU A 348 15.04 -30.29 1.33
CA LEU A 348 15.70 -29.41 0.36
C LEU A 348 15.96 -28.03 0.94
N TYR A 349 14.99 -27.46 1.67
CA TYR A 349 15.14 -26.17 2.33
C TYR A 349 16.21 -26.21 3.43
N ALA A 350 16.21 -27.26 4.27
CA ALA A 350 17.19 -27.42 5.34
C ALA A 350 18.62 -27.54 4.78
N LEU A 351 18.80 -28.24 3.64
CA LEU A 351 20.07 -28.31 2.95
C LEU A 351 20.50 -26.96 2.34
N GLY A 352 19.60 -26.25 1.67
CA GLY A 352 19.90 -24.96 1.05
C GLY A 352 20.08 -23.80 2.03
N TYR A 353 19.55 -23.94 3.24
CA TYR A 353 19.55 -22.87 4.24
C TYR A 353 20.97 -22.37 4.59
N PRO A 354 21.95 -23.21 4.97
CA PRO A 354 23.30 -22.76 5.28
C PRO A 354 24.08 -22.25 4.06
N PHE A 355 23.80 -22.76 2.86
CA PHE A 355 24.57 -22.43 1.67
C PHE A 355 24.12 -21.17 0.95
N LEU A 356 22.79 -20.86 0.96
CA LEU A 356 22.25 -19.67 0.29
C LEU A 356 21.12 -18.98 1.07
N PHE A 357 20.05 -19.70 1.45
CA PHE A 357 18.79 -19.06 1.85
C PHE A 357 18.93 -18.18 3.08
N ARG A 358 19.72 -18.62 4.10
CA ARG A 358 20.00 -17.81 5.28
C ARG A 358 20.65 -16.48 4.92
N ALA A 359 21.74 -16.53 4.13
CA ALA A 359 22.48 -15.32 3.75
C ALA A 359 21.65 -14.39 2.86
N LEU A 360 20.81 -14.97 1.99
CA LEU A 360 19.94 -14.22 1.12
C LEU A 360 18.86 -13.49 1.93
N ARG A 361 18.13 -14.21 2.79
CA ARG A 361 17.11 -13.64 3.67
C ARG A 361 17.68 -12.57 4.59
N ASP A 362 18.86 -12.78 5.14
CA ASP A 362 19.54 -11.81 6.00
C ASP A 362 19.88 -10.52 5.25
N ARG A 363 20.38 -10.65 4.02
CA ARG A 363 20.75 -9.49 3.17
C ARG A 363 19.57 -8.66 2.68
N VAL A 364 18.40 -9.25 2.57
CA VAL A 364 17.16 -8.52 2.20
C VAL A 364 16.35 -8.11 3.43
N GLY A 365 16.84 -8.39 4.64
CA GLY A 365 16.16 -8.01 5.87
C GLY A 365 14.99 -8.91 6.27
N MET A 366 14.93 -10.15 5.75
CA MET A 366 13.78 -11.05 5.93
C MET A 366 14.11 -12.35 6.67
N ARG A 367 15.21 -12.36 7.44
CA ARG A 367 15.63 -13.56 8.16
C ARG A 367 14.60 -14.03 9.17
N LYS A 368 13.98 -13.07 9.89
CA LYS A 368 13.01 -13.35 10.96
C LYS A 368 11.56 -13.36 10.48
N VAL A 369 11.29 -12.97 9.24
CA VAL A 369 9.91 -12.93 8.71
C VAL A 369 9.27 -14.30 8.83
N ARG A 370 8.14 -14.36 9.56
CA ARG A 370 7.28 -15.53 9.70
C ARG A 370 6.02 -15.47 8.83
N ALA A 371 5.55 -14.25 8.57
CA ALA A 371 4.47 -13.98 7.66
C ALA A 371 4.68 -12.63 6.99
N ALA A 372 4.36 -12.56 5.71
CA ALA A 372 4.37 -11.32 4.94
C ALA A 372 3.09 -11.21 4.12
N GLY A 373 2.64 -9.97 3.90
CA GLY A 373 1.48 -9.66 3.09
C GLY A 373 1.86 -8.90 1.82
N SER A 374 1.09 -9.09 0.76
CA SER A 374 1.10 -8.26 -0.44
C SER A 374 -0.32 -7.88 -0.81
N GLY A 375 -0.58 -6.61 -1.08
CA GLY A 375 -1.92 -6.12 -1.43
C GLY A 375 -1.89 -4.75 -2.09
N ALA A 376 -3.06 -4.14 -2.22
CA ALA A 376 -3.30 -2.87 -2.89
C ALA A 376 -3.10 -2.88 -4.43
N ALA A 377 -2.44 -3.90 -4.99
CA ALA A 377 -2.34 -4.17 -6.41
C ALA A 377 -2.05 -5.67 -6.62
N PRO A 378 -2.31 -6.24 -7.81
CA PRO A 378 -1.94 -7.61 -8.13
C PRO A 378 -0.43 -7.81 -8.12
N ILE A 379 0.02 -9.01 -7.71
CA ILE A 379 1.43 -9.43 -7.73
C ILE A 379 1.60 -10.62 -8.68
N ALA A 380 2.71 -10.63 -9.42
CA ALA A 380 3.00 -11.75 -10.31
C ALA A 380 3.22 -13.06 -9.52
N PRO A 381 2.57 -14.17 -9.92
CA PRO A 381 2.70 -15.47 -9.26
C PRO A 381 4.15 -15.95 -9.15
N GLU A 382 4.98 -15.63 -10.12
CA GLU A 382 6.42 -15.98 -10.15
C GLU A 382 7.20 -15.33 -9.01
N VAL A 383 6.84 -14.08 -8.65
CA VAL A 383 7.44 -13.37 -7.52
C VAL A 383 7.09 -14.06 -6.21
N LEU A 384 5.83 -14.42 -6.02
CA LEU A 384 5.37 -15.17 -4.84
C LEU A 384 6.08 -16.52 -4.74
N GLN A 385 6.13 -17.28 -5.86
CA GLN A 385 6.80 -18.57 -5.93
C GLN A 385 8.29 -18.46 -5.56
N PHE A 386 8.98 -17.44 -6.07
CA PHE A 386 10.37 -17.14 -5.71
C PHE A 386 10.54 -16.97 -4.19
N PHE A 387 9.72 -16.13 -3.56
CA PHE A 387 9.81 -15.88 -2.11
C PHE A 387 9.41 -17.11 -1.28
N PHE A 388 8.40 -17.87 -1.69
CA PHE A 388 8.08 -19.16 -1.07
C PHE A 388 9.27 -20.12 -1.14
N GLY A 389 10.00 -20.12 -2.26
CA GLY A 389 11.17 -20.95 -2.49
C GLY A 389 12.32 -20.65 -1.53
N ILE A 390 12.60 -19.38 -1.26
CA ILE A 390 13.65 -18.96 -0.31
C ILE A 390 13.18 -18.92 1.15
N GLY A 391 11.93 -19.28 1.42
CA GLY A 391 11.37 -19.41 2.76
C GLY A 391 10.75 -18.14 3.35
N VAL A 392 10.38 -17.18 2.52
CA VAL A 392 9.60 -16.00 2.90
C VAL A 392 8.15 -16.21 2.43
N PRO A 393 7.19 -16.52 3.31
CA PRO A 393 5.81 -16.74 2.90
C PRO A 393 5.11 -15.39 2.71
N ILE A 394 4.72 -15.08 1.48
CA ILE A 394 3.95 -13.89 1.13
C ILE A 394 2.53 -14.31 0.81
N TYR A 395 1.57 -13.70 1.48
CA TYR A 395 0.13 -13.94 1.29
C TYR A 395 -0.51 -12.75 0.59
N GLU A 396 -1.23 -13.01 -0.48
CA GLU A 396 -2.00 -11.98 -1.16
C GLU A 396 -3.21 -11.59 -0.33
N ILE A 397 -3.48 -10.27 -0.29
CA ILE A 397 -4.55 -9.65 0.48
C ILE A 397 -5.32 -8.73 -0.46
N TYR A 398 -6.63 -8.84 -0.43
CA TYR A 398 -7.52 -7.91 -1.12
C TYR A 398 -8.41 -7.17 -0.14
N GLY A 399 -8.53 -5.90 -0.38
CA GLY A 399 -9.42 -4.99 0.32
C GLY A 399 -9.23 -3.57 -0.16
N MET A 400 -10.07 -2.71 0.35
CA MET A 400 -10.10 -1.28 0.04
C MET A 400 -10.37 -0.50 1.33
N THR A 401 -10.28 0.80 1.28
CA THR A 401 -10.53 1.64 2.47
C THR A 401 -11.93 1.43 3.01
N GLU A 402 -12.91 1.28 2.13
CA GLU A 402 -14.32 1.10 2.42
C GLU A 402 -14.66 -0.23 3.12
N ASN A 403 -13.71 -1.18 3.15
CA ASN A 403 -13.85 -2.44 3.89
C ASN A 403 -12.64 -2.76 4.79
N VAL A 404 -12.04 -1.71 5.38
CA VAL A 404 -10.94 -1.76 6.35
C VAL A 404 -9.73 -2.58 5.91
N ALA A 405 -9.35 -2.45 4.64
CA ALA A 405 -8.16 -3.01 4.01
C ALA A 405 -8.17 -4.52 3.75
N VAL A 406 -8.98 -5.34 4.42
CA VAL A 406 -8.87 -6.80 4.32
C VAL A 406 -10.24 -7.47 4.22
N ALA A 407 -10.68 -7.77 2.99
CA ALA A 407 -11.88 -8.56 2.73
C ALA A 407 -11.55 -10.05 2.48
N THR A 408 -10.47 -10.32 1.73
CA THR A 408 -10.00 -11.69 1.45
C THR A 408 -8.50 -11.80 1.66
N VAL A 409 -8.01 -13.03 1.91
CA VAL A 409 -6.57 -13.30 2.07
C VAL A 409 -6.24 -14.75 1.74
N ASN A 410 -5.08 -14.94 1.09
CA ASN A 410 -4.43 -16.24 1.05
C ASN A 410 -3.85 -16.56 2.44
N ARG A 411 -4.08 -17.79 2.97
CA ARG A 411 -3.66 -18.18 4.31
C ARG A 411 -2.72 -19.37 4.27
N ARG A 412 -1.94 -19.52 5.34
CA ARG A 412 -1.10 -20.70 5.51
C ARG A 412 -1.89 -21.99 5.38
N GLY A 413 -1.49 -22.89 4.48
CA GLY A 413 -2.18 -24.15 4.20
C GLY A 413 -3.42 -24.01 3.32
N ARG A 414 -3.65 -22.81 2.74
CA ARG A 414 -4.77 -22.51 1.83
C ARG A 414 -4.36 -21.42 0.83
N VAL A 415 -3.19 -21.59 0.19
CA VAL A 415 -2.64 -20.63 -0.77
C VAL A 415 -2.93 -21.08 -2.19
N LYS A 416 -3.58 -20.23 -2.98
CA LYS A 416 -3.71 -20.39 -4.43
C LYS A 416 -3.16 -19.17 -5.14
N LEU A 417 -2.05 -19.32 -5.84
CA LEU A 417 -1.45 -18.21 -6.59
C LEU A 417 -2.37 -17.71 -7.70
N GLY A 418 -2.31 -16.42 -7.95
CA GLY A 418 -3.19 -15.74 -8.89
C GLY A 418 -4.61 -15.56 -8.35
N THR A 419 -4.82 -15.77 -7.04
CA THR A 419 -6.04 -15.43 -6.31
C THR A 419 -5.71 -14.56 -5.12
N VAL A 420 -6.67 -13.77 -4.68
CA VAL A 420 -6.57 -12.96 -3.46
C VAL A 420 -7.09 -13.71 -2.22
N GLY A 421 -7.20 -15.04 -2.32
CA GLY A 421 -7.55 -15.91 -1.22
C GLY A 421 -9.04 -16.05 -0.93
N GLU A 422 -9.33 -16.50 0.28
CA GLU A 422 -10.69 -16.74 0.80
C GLU A 422 -11.21 -15.52 1.56
N PRO A 423 -12.54 -15.31 1.64
CA PRO A 423 -13.12 -14.30 2.52
C PRO A 423 -12.65 -14.46 3.97
N GLN A 424 -12.42 -13.33 4.63
CA GLN A 424 -12.07 -13.31 6.05
C GLN A 424 -13.24 -13.82 6.93
N PRO A 425 -12.95 -14.40 8.08
CA PRO A 425 -14.00 -14.73 9.05
C PRO A 425 -14.89 -13.51 9.33
N GLY A 426 -16.21 -13.70 9.31
CA GLY A 426 -17.18 -12.62 9.48
C GLY A 426 -17.44 -11.78 8.23
N THR A 427 -16.77 -12.06 7.10
CA THR A 427 -17.03 -11.40 5.82
C THR A 427 -17.94 -12.26 4.95
N GLU A 428 -19.08 -11.70 4.58
CA GLU A 428 -19.91 -12.24 3.51
C GLU A 428 -19.40 -11.65 2.18
N LEU A 429 -19.17 -12.52 1.19
CA LEU A 429 -18.73 -12.13 -0.14
C LEU A 429 -19.60 -12.82 -1.18
N ARG A 430 -20.07 -12.07 -2.15
CA ARG A 430 -20.72 -12.59 -3.35
C ARG A 430 -20.14 -11.97 -4.60
N ILE A 431 -20.25 -12.66 -5.70
CA ILE A 431 -19.94 -12.15 -7.03
C ILE A 431 -21.26 -12.05 -7.78
N ASP A 432 -21.58 -10.87 -8.27
CA ASP A 432 -22.81 -10.62 -9.02
C ASP A 432 -22.80 -11.42 -10.33
N GLU A 433 -23.85 -12.18 -10.58
CA GLU A 433 -23.92 -13.09 -11.73
C GLU A 433 -24.01 -12.36 -13.09
N THR A 434 -24.42 -11.10 -13.09
CA THR A 434 -24.61 -10.31 -14.32
C THR A 434 -23.37 -9.49 -14.66
N THR A 435 -22.81 -8.80 -13.65
CA THR A 435 -21.69 -7.85 -13.83
C THR A 435 -20.34 -8.47 -13.51
N GLY A 436 -20.32 -9.57 -12.75
CA GLY A 436 -19.11 -10.15 -12.16
C GLY A 436 -18.55 -9.32 -11.01
N GLU A 437 -19.26 -8.29 -10.53
CA GLU A 437 -18.79 -7.42 -9.45
C GLU A 437 -18.67 -8.17 -8.13
N ILE A 438 -17.56 -7.96 -7.43
CA ILE A 438 -17.35 -8.43 -6.07
C ILE A 438 -18.11 -7.52 -5.11
N LEU A 439 -18.97 -8.10 -4.27
CA LEU A 439 -19.67 -7.40 -3.21
C LEU A 439 -19.28 -7.99 -1.87
N THR A 440 -19.07 -7.11 -0.87
CA THR A 440 -18.69 -7.53 0.49
C THR A 440 -19.63 -6.92 1.53
N ARG A 441 -19.89 -7.69 2.60
CA ARG A 441 -20.70 -7.24 3.73
C ARG A 441 -20.11 -7.79 5.03
N HIS A 442 -19.78 -6.89 5.97
CA HIS A 442 -19.24 -7.23 7.30
C HIS A 442 -19.21 -5.97 8.19
N PRO A 443 -19.01 -6.08 9.52
CA PRO A 443 -18.99 -4.92 10.42
C PRO A 443 -17.91 -3.88 10.11
N GLY A 444 -16.88 -4.24 9.34
CA GLY A 444 -15.82 -3.33 8.90
C GLY A 444 -16.18 -2.50 7.66
N VAL A 445 -17.35 -2.72 7.03
CA VAL A 445 -17.79 -1.85 5.91
C VAL A 445 -18.05 -0.43 6.44
N PHE A 446 -17.48 0.54 5.75
CA PHE A 446 -17.47 1.94 6.14
C PHE A 446 -18.89 2.54 6.32
N LYS A 447 -18.97 3.65 7.03
CA LYS A 447 -20.25 4.36 7.25
C LYS A 447 -20.77 5.08 6.00
N GLY A 448 -19.87 5.39 5.06
CA GLY A 448 -20.15 6.15 3.85
C GLY A 448 -19.05 7.20 3.60
N TYR A 449 -19.23 8.00 2.55
CA TYR A 449 -18.32 9.10 2.23
C TYR A 449 -18.76 10.39 2.89
N TRP A 450 -17.82 11.12 3.49
CA TRP A 450 -18.04 12.39 4.17
C TRP A 450 -18.64 13.42 3.21
N ASN A 451 -19.78 14.02 3.60
CA ASN A 451 -20.51 15.01 2.80
C ASN A 451 -20.89 14.57 1.37
N LYS A 452 -20.92 13.27 1.07
CA LYS A 452 -21.19 12.71 -0.27
C LYS A 452 -22.28 11.63 -0.21
N PRO A 453 -23.54 11.98 0.11
CA PRO A 453 -24.60 10.98 0.28
C PRO A 453 -24.95 10.25 -1.02
N GLU A 454 -24.87 10.90 -2.19
CA GLU A 454 -25.14 10.28 -3.49
C GLU A 454 -24.11 9.20 -3.82
N GLN A 455 -22.82 9.52 -3.70
CA GLN A 455 -21.73 8.54 -3.92
C GLN A 455 -21.75 7.41 -2.89
N THR A 456 -22.22 7.71 -1.66
CA THR A 456 -22.42 6.67 -0.65
C THR A 456 -23.50 5.70 -1.09
N ALA A 457 -24.65 6.18 -1.57
CA ALA A 457 -25.75 5.33 -2.04
C ALA A 457 -25.41 4.53 -3.31
N GLU A 458 -24.48 5.02 -4.15
CA GLU A 458 -23.95 4.28 -5.29
C GLU A 458 -23.02 3.13 -4.87
N THR A 459 -22.35 3.28 -3.72
CA THR A 459 -21.29 2.36 -3.27
C THR A 459 -21.80 1.39 -2.19
N LEU A 460 -22.76 1.79 -1.36
CA LEU A 460 -23.33 1.00 -0.27
C LEU A 460 -24.83 0.89 -0.48
N ASP A 461 -25.32 -0.34 -0.74
CA ASP A 461 -26.74 -0.56 -0.95
C ASP A 461 -27.54 -0.60 0.37
N ALA A 462 -28.88 -0.62 0.25
CA ALA A 462 -29.78 -0.63 1.40
C ALA A 462 -29.69 -1.89 2.29
N ASP A 463 -29.16 -2.99 1.76
CA ASP A 463 -28.95 -4.26 2.47
C ASP A 463 -27.55 -4.35 3.11
N GLY A 464 -26.76 -3.27 3.01
CA GLY A 464 -25.41 -3.15 3.57
C GLY A 464 -24.32 -3.84 2.75
N TRP A 465 -24.57 -4.14 1.47
CA TRP A 465 -23.54 -4.63 0.57
C TRP A 465 -22.73 -3.48 0.01
N LEU A 466 -21.41 -3.61 0.12
CA LEU A 466 -20.44 -2.73 -0.51
C LEU A 466 -20.20 -3.19 -1.94
N HIS A 467 -20.50 -2.31 -2.90
CA HIS A 467 -20.13 -2.42 -4.30
C HIS A 467 -18.68 -2.00 -4.47
N THR A 468 -17.80 -2.98 -4.72
CA THR A 468 -16.35 -2.70 -4.74
C THR A 468 -15.89 -2.04 -6.03
N GLY A 469 -16.65 -2.18 -7.11
CA GLY A 469 -16.24 -1.78 -8.46
C GLY A 469 -15.17 -2.68 -9.08
N ASP A 470 -14.80 -3.77 -8.41
CA ASP A 470 -13.84 -4.77 -8.87
C ASP A 470 -14.59 -6.01 -9.38
N VAL A 471 -14.21 -6.51 -10.56
CA VAL A 471 -14.74 -7.74 -11.15
C VAL A 471 -13.90 -8.92 -10.69
N GLY A 472 -14.55 -10.00 -10.30
CA GLY A 472 -13.88 -11.22 -9.86
C GLY A 472 -14.59 -12.49 -10.27
N GLU A 473 -13.93 -13.59 -9.98
CA GLU A 473 -14.47 -14.95 -10.20
C GLU A 473 -14.08 -15.89 -9.04
N TRP A 474 -14.90 -16.90 -8.82
CA TRP A 474 -14.58 -17.96 -7.86
C TRP A 474 -13.64 -18.98 -8.49
N VAL A 475 -12.54 -19.28 -7.80
CA VAL A 475 -11.62 -20.38 -8.11
C VAL A 475 -11.90 -21.52 -7.14
N ASP A 476 -12.28 -22.70 -7.69
CA ASP A 476 -12.65 -23.89 -6.92
C ASP A 476 -13.72 -23.63 -5.84
N GLY A 477 -14.55 -22.61 -6.03
CA GLY A 477 -15.67 -22.26 -5.13
C GLY A 477 -15.25 -21.73 -3.75
N THR A 478 -13.96 -21.42 -3.53
CA THR A 478 -13.45 -20.98 -2.22
C THR A 478 -12.58 -19.73 -2.28
N HIS A 479 -11.76 -19.59 -3.33
CA HIS A 479 -10.84 -18.47 -3.49
C HIS A 479 -11.38 -17.49 -4.52
N VAL A 480 -11.11 -16.22 -4.33
CA VAL A 480 -11.48 -15.14 -5.24
C VAL A 480 -10.27 -14.78 -6.11
N ARG A 481 -10.50 -14.70 -7.42
CA ARG A 481 -9.58 -14.08 -8.37
C ARG A 481 -10.16 -12.73 -8.78
N ILE A 482 -9.35 -11.67 -8.72
CA ILE A 482 -9.71 -10.37 -9.27
C ILE A 482 -9.37 -10.41 -10.76
N VAL A 483 -10.30 -10.01 -11.60
CA VAL A 483 -10.11 -9.89 -13.04
C VAL A 483 -9.62 -8.50 -13.38
N ASP A 484 -10.38 -7.47 -13.02
CA ASP A 484 -10.01 -6.06 -13.19
C ASP A 484 -11.06 -5.15 -12.51
N ARG A 485 -10.88 -3.84 -12.62
CA ARG A 485 -11.92 -2.87 -12.26
C ARG A 485 -12.96 -2.74 -13.38
N ILE A 486 -14.23 -2.65 -13.02
CA ILE A 486 -15.33 -2.48 -13.98
C ILE A 486 -15.06 -1.32 -14.95
N LYS A 487 -14.53 -0.21 -14.44
CA LYS A 487 -14.26 1.01 -15.23
C LYS A 487 -13.00 0.92 -16.10
N ASP A 488 -12.09 -0.02 -15.79
CA ASP A 488 -10.81 -0.17 -16.49
C ASP A 488 -10.83 -1.28 -17.54
N ILE A 489 -11.86 -2.15 -17.52
CA ILE A 489 -12.04 -3.20 -18.55
C ILE A 489 -12.16 -2.56 -19.93
N ILE A 490 -11.27 -2.99 -20.81
CA ILE A 490 -11.26 -2.56 -22.21
C ILE A 490 -12.30 -3.36 -22.98
N ILE A 491 -13.23 -2.67 -23.63
CA ILE A 491 -14.17 -3.28 -24.59
C ILE A 491 -13.68 -2.94 -25.98
N THR A 492 -13.03 -3.88 -26.65
CA THR A 492 -12.51 -3.68 -28.01
C THR A 492 -13.61 -3.37 -29.02
N ALA A 493 -13.26 -2.82 -30.18
CA ALA A 493 -14.22 -2.60 -31.28
C ALA A 493 -14.93 -3.91 -31.73
N GLY A 494 -14.33 -5.08 -31.48
CA GLY A 494 -14.92 -6.40 -31.71
C GLY A 494 -15.83 -6.89 -30.58
N GLY A 495 -16.06 -6.10 -29.50
CA GLY A 495 -16.93 -6.44 -28.40
C GLY A 495 -16.31 -7.42 -27.37
N LYS A 496 -14.99 -7.63 -27.39
CA LYS A 496 -14.31 -8.48 -26.42
C LYS A 496 -13.88 -7.67 -25.20
N ASN A 497 -14.21 -8.15 -24.00
CA ASN A 497 -13.73 -7.62 -22.74
C ASN A 497 -12.29 -8.12 -22.49
N ILE A 498 -11.39 -7.19 -22.21
CA ILE A 498 -9.97 -7.47 -21.92
C ILE A 498 -9.61 -6.75 -20.63
N SER A 499 -8.90 -7.47 -19.75
CA SER A 499 -8.28 -6.89 -18.55
C SER A 499 -6.93 -6.27 -18.91
N PRO A 500 -6.80 -4.94 -18.94
CA PRO A 500 -5.49 -4.32 -19.16
C PRO A 500 -4.51 -4.59 -18.02
N SER A 501 -5.01 -4.69 -16.78
CA SER A 501 -4.18 -4.85 -15.60
C SER A 501 -3.36 -6.13 -15.62
N GLU A 502 -3.87 -7.23 -16.18
CA GLU A 502 -3.14 -8.50 -16.27
C GLU A 502 -1.92 -8.35 -17.20
N ILE A 503 -2.11 -7.70 -18.35
CA ILE A 503 -1.05 -7.45 -19.34
C ILE A 503 0.00 -6.48 -18.75
N GLU A 504 -0.45 -5.38 -18.14
CA GLU A 504 0.41 -4.36 -17.52
C GLU A 504 1.26 -4.93 -16.39
N ASN A 505 0.66 -5.75 -15.54
CA ASN A 505 1.38 -6.41 -14.45
C ASN A 505 2.42 -7.39 -14.98
N HIS A 506 2.13 -8.10 -16.08
CA HIS A 506 3.11 -8.96 -16.70
C HIS A 506 4.28 -8.15 -17.28
N LEU A 507 4.05 -7.04 -17.97
CA LEU A 507 5.12 -6.13 -18.44
C LEU A 507 6.01 -5.67 -17.28
N LYS A 508 5.41 -5.31 -16.14
CA LYS A 508 6.11 -4.84 -14.94
C LYS A 508 6.87 -5.93 -14.19
N THR A 509 6.75 -7.21 -14.55
CA THR A 509 7.66 -8.24 -14.02
C THR A 509 9.10 -8.08 -14.51
N SER A 510 9.28 -7.38 -15.64
CA SER A 510 10.61 -7.02 -16.12
C SER A 510 11.22 -5.92 -15.26
N PRO A 511 12.47 -6.06 -14.77
CA PRO A 511 13.13 -5.04 -13.97
C PRO A 511 13.41 -3.73 -14.73
N PHE A 512 13.21 -3.71 -16.03
CA PHE A 512 13.42 -2.55 -16.90
C PHE A 512 12.17 -1.70 -17.10
N VAL A 513 10.98 -2.23 -16.78
CA VAL A 513 9.70 -1.53 -16.92
C VAL A 513 9.23 -1.01 -15.56
N LYS A 514 9.04 0.31 -15.48
CA LYS A 514 8.50 0.98 -14.30
C LYS A 514 6.99 1.06 -14.36
N GLU A 515 6.47 1.59 -15.46
CA GLU A 515 5.04 1.79 -15.66
C GLU A 515 4.62 1.25 -17.02
N ALA A 516 3.39 0.77 -17.08
CA ALA A 516 2.77 0.33 -18.31
C ALA A 516 1.28 0.70 -18.28
N MET A 517 0.76 1.25 -19.38
CA MET A 517 -0.66 1.51 -19.56
C MET A 517 -1.10 0.93 -20.91
N VAL A 518 -1.93 -0.10 -20.86
CA VAL A 518 -2.52 -0.73 -22.05
C VAL A 518 -3.77 0.04 -22.46
N ILE A 519 -3.87 0.31 -23.77
CA ILE A 519 -4.93 1.10 -24.38
C ILE A 519 -5.59 0.28 -25.48
N GLY A 520 -6.92 0.34 -25.57
CA GLY A 520 -7.64 -0.45 -26.58
C GLY A 520 -9.16 -0.30 -26.54
N ASP A 521 -9.71 0.52 -25.62
CA ASP A 521 -11.15 0.71 -25.52
C ASP A 521 -11.72 1.28 -26.82
N ARG A 522 -12.71 0.58 -27.39
CA ARG A 522 -13.32 0.88 -28.68
C ARG A 522 -12.34 0.93 -29.89
N ARG A 523 -11.11 0.40 -29.71
CA ARG A 523 -10.06 0.34 -30.74
C ARG A 523 -9.99 -1.04 -31.38
N ALA A 524 -9.38 -1.11 -32.57
CA ALA A 524 -9.25 -2.33 -33.34
C ALA A 524 -8.20 -3.32 -32.76
N TYR A 525 -7.25 -2.83 -31.97
CA TYR A 525 -6.17 -3.60 -31.36
C TYR A 525 -5.63 -2.88 -30.13
N LEU A 526 -4.86 -3.63 -29.30
CA LEU A 526 -4.22 -3.05 -28.13
C LEU A 526 -2.89 -2.38 -28.48
N THR A 527 -2.60 -1.30 -27.75
CA THR A 527 -1.32 -0.60 -27.74
C THR A 527 -0.90 -0.34 -26.30
N ALA A 528 0.34 0.09 -26.07
CA ALA A 528 0.81 0.42 -24.74
C ALA A 528 1.66 1.70 -24.68
N LEU A 529 1.53 2.46 -23.59
CA LEU A 529 2.52 3.43 -23.13
C LEU A 529 3.38 2.76 -22.09
N ILE A 530 4.72 2.85 -22.21
CA ILE A 530 5.67 2.14 -21.33
C ILE A 530 6.69 3.14 -20.78
N GLY A 531 6.82 3.19 -19.45
CA GLY A 531 7.86 3.93 -18.73
C GLY A 531 8.95 2.98 -18.23
N ILE A 532 10.21 3.38 -18.36
CA ILE A 532 11.35 2.57 -17.91
C ILE A 532 11.65 2.78 -16.41
N GLU A 533 12.22 1.77 -15.77
CA GLU A 533 12.87 1.92 -14.46
C GLU A 533 14.26 2.55 -14.67
N LEU A 534 14.36 3.87 -14.44
CA LEU A 534 15.52 4.67 -14.78
C LEU A 534 16.83 4.08 -14.25
N ASP A 535 16.90 3.75 -12.96
CA ASP A 535 18.12 3.24 -12.32
C ASP A 535 18.62 1.94 -12.99
N THR A 536 17.69 1.04 -13.30
CA THR A 536 17.99 -0.27 -13.89
C THR A 536 18.44 -0.13 -15.34
N VAL A 537 17.74 0.69 -16.13
CA VAL A 537 18.07 0.92 -17.55
C VAL A 537 19.35 1.74 -17.67
N ALA A 538 19.60 2.70 -16.75
CA ALA A 538 20.84 3.45 -16.68
C ALA A 538 22.06 2.56 -16.42
N ASP A 539 21.98 1.65 -15.43
CA ASP A 539 23.05 0.67 -15.15
C ASP A 539 23.28 -0.27 -16.35
N TRP A 540 22.19 -0.71 -17.00
CA TRP A 540 22.25 -1.53 -18.20
C TRP A 540 22.91 -0.78 -19.39
N ALA A 541 22.56 0.50 -19.60
CA ALA A 541 23.14 1.35 -20.63
C ALA A 541 24.63 1.64 -20.37
N GLN A 542 24.99 1.94 -19.11
CA GLN A 542 26.38 2.18 -18.71
C GLN A 542 27.27 0.96 -19.00
N ARG A 543 26.80 -0.23 -18.70
CA ARG A 543 27.54 -1.50 -18.99
C ARG A 543 27.76 -1.72 -20.48
N ARG A 544 26.89 -1.18 -21.34
CA ARG A 544 26.99 -1.22 -22.80
C ARG A 544 27.68 -0.02 -23.40
N GLN A 545 28.17 0.91 -22.54
CA GLN A 545 28.81 2.16 -22.96
C GLN A 545 27.89 3.02 -23.84
N LEU A 546 26.58 2.98 -23.61
CA LEU A 546 25.57 3.80 -24.26
C LEU A 546 25.54 5.18 -23.59
N PRO A 547 25.93 6.27 -24.26
CA PRO A 547 25.84 7.61 -23.69
C PRO A 547 24.40 8.10 -23.74
N TYR A 548 23.94 8.72 -22.65
CA TYR A 548 22.68 9.43 -22.56
C TYR A 548 22.81 10.61 -21.60
N THR A 549 21.88 11.58 -21.67
CA THR A 549 21.91 12.81 -20.87
C THR A 549 20.68 12.97 -19.98
N THR A 550 19.51 12.54 -20.43
CA THR A 550 18.24 12.68 -19.74
C THR A 550 17.45 11.38 -19.81
N TYR A 551 16.38 11.28 -19.00
CA TYR A 551 15.42 10.19 -19.08
C TYR A 551 14.87 10.04 -20.51
N ARG A 552 14.46 11.17 -21.13
CA ARG A 552 13.94 11.19 -22.48
C ARG A 552 14.94 10.68 -23.50
N ASP A 553 16.18 11.19 -23.44
CA ASP A 553 17.26 10.74 -24.34
C ASP A 553 17.49 9.22 -24.21
N LEU A 554 17.41 8.69 -22.97
CA LEU A 554 17.56 7.25 -22.72
C LEU A 554 16.41 6.44 -23.32
N THR A 555 15.15 6.92 -23.21
CA THR A 555 13.98 6.24 -23.76
C THR A 555 13.91 6.27 -25.29
N GLU A 556 14.59 7.20 -25.93
CA GLU A 556 14.66 7.34 -27.40
C GLU A 556 15.84 6.54 -28.02
N LYS A 557 16.72 5.90 -27.21
CA LYS A 557 17.84 5.09 -27.73
C LYS A 557 17.32 3.83 -28.43
N PRO A 558 17.78 3.53 -29.67
CA PRO A 558 17.37 2.32 -30.40
C PRO A 558 17.56 1.04 -29.61
N GLU A 559 18.64 0.94 -28.83
CA GLU A 559 18.96 -0.23 -28.01
C GLU A 559 17.99 -0.40 -26.84
N VAL A 560 17.50 0.70 -26.27
CA VAL A 560 16.47 0.67 -25.20
C VAL A 560 15.11 0.32 -25.80
N LEU A 561 14.78 0.87 -26.97
CA LEU A 561 13.56 0.52 -27.71
C LEU A 561 13.54 -0.97 -28.06
N GLU A 562 14.67 -1.53 -28.48
CA GLU A 562 14.79 -2.97 -28.80
C GLU A 562 14.68 -3.84 -27.54
N LEU A 563 15.30 -3.40 -26.41
CA LEU A 563 15.14 -4.07 -25.12
C LEU A 563 13.66 -4.14 -24.73
N VAL A 564 12.94 -3.03 -24.79
CA VAL A 564 11.51 -2.97 -24.44
C VAL A 564 10.65 -3.74 -25.45
N ARG A 565 11.01 -3.72 -26.73
CA ARG A 565 10.33 -4.53 -27.76
C ARG A 565 10.40 -6.02 -27.43
N GLY A 566 11.57 -6.51 -27.01
CA GLY A 566 11.73 -7.89 -26.54
C GLY A 566 10.80 -8.21 -25.38
N ILE A 567 10.72 -7.34 -24.38
CA ILE A 567 9.84 -7.52 -23.22
C ILE A 567 8.36 -7.57 -23.64
N VAL A 568 7.96 -6.70 -24.54
CA VAL A 568 6.57 -6.69 -25.07
C VAL A 568 6.27 -7.94 -25.88
N ALA A 569 7.23 -8.43 -26.69
CA ALA A 569 7.09 -9.67 -27.45
C ALA A 569 6.94 -10.88 -26.52
N ASP A 570 7.81 -11.02 -25.51
CA ASP A 570 7.75 -12.09 -24.51
C ASP A 570 6.42 -12.07 -23.74
N THR A 571 5.93 -10.87 -23.43
CA THR A 571 4.61 -10.68 -22.80
C THR A 571 3.51 -11.18 -23.73
N ASN A 572 3.53 -10.77 -24.99
CA ASN A 572 2.50 -11.15 -25.98
C ASN A 572 2.40 -12.67 -26.18
N GLU A 573 3.48 -13.43 -26.02
CA GLU A 573 3.47 -14.90 -26.15
C GLU A 573 2.55 -15.58 -25.13
N ARG A 574 2.31 -14.93 -23.98
CA ARG A 574 1.46 -15.47 -22.90
C ARG A 574 -0.02 -15.18 -23.08
N PHE A 575 -0.38 -14.23 -23.94
CA PHE A 575 -1.75 -13.76 -24.12
C PHE A 575 -2.36 -14.18 -25.46
N ALA A 576 -3.68 -14.31 -25.48
CA ALA A 576 -4.40 -14.62 -26.69
C ALA A 576 -4.21 -13.51 -27.74
N ARG A 577 -4.27 -13.85 -29.03
CA ARG A 577 -3.99 -12.92 -30.15
C ARG A 577 -4.74 -11.58 -30.08
N VAL A 578 -5.93 -11.56 -29.52
CA VAL A 578 -6.75 -10.35 -29.37
C VAL A 578 -6.32 -9.48 -28.18
N GLU A 579 -5.57 -10.05 -27.27
CA GLU A 579 -5.03 -9.41 -26.06
C GLU A 579 -3.57 -8.97 -26.25
N GLN A 580 -2.99 -9.23 -27.43
CA GLN A 580 -1.63 -8.86 -27.75
C GLN A 580 -1.53 -7.40 -28.17
N MET A 581 -0.54 -6.71 -27.61
CA MET A 581 -0.19 -5.35 -27.99
C MET A 581 0.47 -5.36 -29.36
N ARG A 582 -0.01 -4.53 -30.29
CA ARG A 582 0.59 -4.41 -31.62
C ARG A 582 1.65 -3.35 -31.72
N LYS A 583 1.51 -2.28 -30.96
CA LYS A 583 2.41 -1.13 -30.95
C LYS A 583 2.60 -0.60 -29.56
N PHE A 584 3.71 0.05 -29.30
CA PHE A 584 3.93 0.79 -28.08
C PHE A 584 4.69 2.10 -28.32
N ARG A 585 4.58 3.00 -27.37
CA ARG A 585 5.37 4.23 -27.26
C ARG A 585 6.00 4.29 -25.88
N MET A 586 7.20 4.85 -25.82
CA MET A 586 7.83 5.15 -24.53
C MET A 586 7.23 6.41 -23.93
N ILE A 587 6.99 6.40 -22.62
CA ILE A 587 6.66 7.61 -21.87
C ILE A 587 7.93 8.47 -21.79
N PRO A 588 7.90 9.75 -22.22
CA PRO A 588 9.13 10.54 -22.38
C PRO A 588 9.69 11.17 -21.08
N LYS A 589 9.01 10.96 -19.95
CA LYS A 589 9.39 11.46 -18.62
C LYS A 589 9.08 10.43 -17.55
N GLU A 590 9.72 10.51 -16.39
CA GLU A 590 9.20 9.80 -15.21
C GLU A 590 7.88 10.40 -14.79
N LEU A 591 6.93 9.53 -14.45
CA LEU A 591 5.63 9.97 -13.95
C LEU A 591 5.77 10.42 -12.51
N ASP A 592 5.07 11.51 -12.16
CA ASP A 592 5.09 12.11 -10.85
C ASP A 592 3.66 12.31 -10.31
N HIS A 593 3.56 12.31 -8.98
CA HIS A 593 2.31 12.63 -8.29
C HIS A 593 1.98 14.14 -8.36
N GLU A 594 2.99 15.00 -8.23
CA GLU A 594 2.81 16.46 -8.27
C GLU A 594 2.24 16.95 -9.60
N ASP A 595 2.64 16.30 -10.70
CA ASP A 595 2.10 16.57 -12.04
C ASP A 595 0.72 15.93 -12.28
N GLY A 596 0.17 15.22 -11.28
CA GLY A 596 -1.15 14.60 -11.36
C GLY A 596 -1.25 13.31 -12.18
N GLU A 597 -0.13 12.72 -12.58
CA GLU A 597 -0.04 11.49 -13.37
C GLU A 597 -0.20 10.23 -12.52
N LEU A 598 0.25 10.31 -11.29
CA LEU A 598 0.12 9.25 -10.30
C LEU A 598 -0.85 9.67 -9.19
N THR A 599 -1.43 8.69 -8.53
CA THR A 599 -2.08 8.92 -7.24
C THR A 599 -1.02 9.09 -6.15
N ALA A 600 -1.41 9.61 -4.98
CA ALA A 600 -0.53 9.67 -3.81
C ALA A 600 0.03 8.29 -3.39
N THR A 601 -0.64 7.20 -3.80
CA THR A 601 -0.18 5.82 -3.61
C THR A 601 0.62 5.28 -4.79
N GLN A 602 1.14 6.16 -5.66
CA GLN A 602 1.97 5.83 -6.82
C GLN A 602 1.28 4.93 -7.86
N LYS A 603 -0.06 5.00 -7.97
CA LYS A 603 -0.82 4.32 -9.03
C LYS A 603 -1.05 5.27 -10.20
N VAL A 604 -0.90 4.75 -11.41
CA VAL A 604 -1.14 5.50 -12.64
C VAL A 604 -2.61 5.96 -12.73
N LYS A 605 -2.80 7.26 -12.94
CA LYS A 605 -4.12 7.84 -13.25
C LYS A 605 -4.34 7.77 -14.77
N ARG A 606 -5.08 6.74 -15.23
CA ARG A 606 -5.32 6.50 -16.66
C ARG A 606 -5.89 7.72 -17.38
N SER A 607 -6.83 8.45 -16.76
CA SER A 607 -7.41 9.67 -17.33
C SER A 607 -6.36 10.73 -17.59
N SER A 608 -5.49 11.01 -16.60
CA SER A 608 -4.42 12.01 -16.73
C SER A 608 -3.41 11.65 -17.83
N LEU A 609 -3.04 10.35 -17.92
CA LEU A 609 -2.15 9.90 -18.98
C LEU A 609 -2.80 9.98 -20.36
N ASN A 610 -4.10 9.67 -20.46
CA ASN A 610 -4.85 9.84 -21.72
C ASN A 610 -4.88 11.30 -22.17
N ASP A 611 -5.09 12.23 -21.24
CA ASP A 611 -5.13 13.66 -21.55
C ASP A 611 -3.73 14.18 -21.93
N MET A 612 -2.69 13.82 -21.18
CA MET A 612 -1.33 14.31 -21.38
C MET A 612 -0.66 13.69 -22.62
N PHE A 613 -0.79 12.39 -22.81
CA PHE A 613 -0.15 11.63 -23.89
C PHE A 613 -1.11 11.22 -25.00
N GLY A 614 -2.29 11.88 -25.09
CA GLY A 614 -3.29 11.60 -26.11
C GLY A 614 -2.71 11.66 -27.53
N HIS A 615 -1.77 12.56 -27.79
CA HIS A 615 -1.08 12.66 -29.08
C HIS A 615 -0.25 11.41 -29.41
N LEU A 616 0.45 10.81 -28.43
CA LEU A 616 1.20 9.56 -28.60
C LEU A 616 0.25 8.37 -28.81
N ILE A 617 -0.90 8.40 -28.13
CA ILE A 617 -1.93 7.36 -28.24
C ILE A 617 -2.52 7.38 -29.65
N GLU A 618 -2.95 8.54 -30.15
CA GLU A 618 -3.54 8.66 -31.50
C GLU A 618 -2.53 8.31 -32.58
N ASP A 619 -1.25 8.62 -32.40
CA ASP A 619 -0.20 8.26 -33.34
C ASP A 619 -0.04 6.73 -33.49
N MET A 620 -0.22 5.98 -32.40
CA MET A 620 -0.20 4.51 -32.45
C MET A 620 -1.35 3.89 -33.28
N TYR A 621 -2.47 4.61 -33.43
CA TYR A 621 -3.63 4.17 -34.20
C TYR A 621 -3.72 4.82 -35.61
N GLY A 622 -2.96 5.90 -35.83
CA GLY A 622 -2.90 6.59 -37.13
C GLY A 622 -2.10 5.83 -38.18
N ASN A 623 -2.38 6.12 -39.48
CA ASN A 623 -1.59 5.63 -40.61
C ASN A 623 -0.31 6.50 -40.73
N GLY A 624 0.70 6.24 -39.94
CA GLY A 624 2.07 6.72 -40.01
C GLY A 624 2.34 7.97 -40.87
N ARG A 625 1.99 9.16 -40.38
CA ARG A 625 2.53 10.43 -40.88
C ARG A 625 3.15 11.15 -39.70
N GLU A 626 4.43 11.41 -39.86
CA GLU A 626 5.37 12.06 -39.00
C GLU A 626 4.78 13.12 -38.06
N HIS A 627 4.86 12.86 -36.74
CA HIS A 627 4.90 13.92 -35.74
C HIS A 627 6.10 13.68 -34.83
N ALA A 628 6.89 14.73 -34.65
CA ALA A 628 8.15 14.73 -33.92
C ALA A 628 7.96 14.31 -32.46
N GLY A 629 8.53 13.16 -32.08
CA GLY A 629 8.61 12.73 -30.68
C GLY A 629 8.67 11.21 -30.52
N GLY A 630 9.86 10.62 -30.69
CA GLY A 630 10.14 9.20 -30.39
C GLY A 630 9.65 8.20 -31.45
N ASP A 631 10.39 7.12 -31.65
CA ASP A 631 10.08 6.13 -32.67
C ASP A 631 8.87 5.26 -32.29
N LEU A 632 7.90 5.16 -33.21
CA LEU A 632 6.81 4.20 -33.13
C LEU A 632 7.38 2.78 -33.30
N VAL A 633 7.16 1.93 -32.31
CA VAL A 633 7.66 0.55 -32.33
C VAL A 633 6.53 -0.41 -32.65
N ASP A 634 6.59 -1.04 -33.82
CA ASP A 634 5.73 -2.15 -34.21
C ASP A 634 6.20 -3.45 -33.57
N VAL A 635 5.31 -4.12 -32.85
CA VAL A 635 5.58 -5.43 -32.23
C VAL A 635 5.08 -6.51 -33.18
N HIS A 636 5.68 -6.63 -34.37
CA HIS A 636 5.48 -7.83 -35.18
C HIS A 636 6.54 -8.88 -34.82
N PRO A 637 6.20 -10.17 -34.74
CA PRO A 637 7.21 -11.20 -34.61
C PRO A 637 8.11 -11.14 -35.85
N SER A 638 9.27 -10.51 -35.73
CA SER A 638 10.31 -10.68 -36.73
C SER A 638 10.72 -12.15 -36.65
N ARG A 639 10.74 -12.84 -37.79
CA ARG A 639 11.17 -14.25 -37.89
C ARG A 639 12.62 -14.50 -37.47
N ASP A 640 13.33 -13.45 -37.01
CA ASP A 640 14.76 -13.45 -36.71
C ASP A 640 15.09 -13.11 -35.24
N TYR A 641 14.09 -13.03 -34.33
CA TYR A 641 14.37 -12.80 -32.91
C TYR A 641 14.83 -14.10 -32.25
N VAL A 642 16.11 -14.21 -31.94
CA VAL A 642 16.70 -15.22 -31.06
C VAL A 642 16.75 -14.62 -29.65
N PRO A 643 16.08 -15.21 -28.63
CA PRO A 643 16.13 -14.71 -27.28
C PRO A 643 17.57 -14.60 -26.79
N THR A 644 17.97 -13.42 -26.31
CA THR A 644 19.33 -13.14 -25.82
C THR A 644 19.72 -13.91 -24.53
N HIS A 645 18.95 -14.91 -24.14
CA HIS A 645 19.28 -15.78 -23.01
C HIS A 645 20.28 -16.92 -23.36
N GLU A 646 20.63 -17.13 -24.63
CA GLU A 646 21.53 -18.21 -25.06
C GLU A 646 22.89 -17.73 -25.63
N GLN A 647 23.20 -16.46 -25.60
CA GLN A 647 24.51 -15.98 -26.08
C GLN A 647 25.33 -15.32 -24.97
N GLU A 648 25.72 -16.09 -23.96
CA GLU A 648 26.95 -15.86 -23.18
C GLU A 648 27.41 -17.20 -22.60
N ASP A 649 28.25 -17.90 -23.39
CA ASP A 649 29.17 -18.93 -22.91
C ASP A 649 30.31 -18.33 -22.06
#